data_5f3ecf47526922a63c8a9001e4acbc10
#
_entry.id   5f3ecf47526922a63c8a9001e4acbc10
#
_cell.length_a   1.000
_cell.length_b   1.000
_cell.length_c   1.000
_cell.angle_alpha   90.00
_cell.angle_beta   90.00
_cell.angle_gamma   90.00
#
_symmetry.space_group_name_H-M   'P 1'
#
loop_
_entity.id
_entity.type
_entity.pdbx_description
1 polymer ?
#
loop_
_entity_poly.entity_id
_entity_poly.type
_entity_poly.pdbx_seq_one_letter_code
_entity_poly.pdbx_strand_id
1 'polypeptide(L)'
;MENKDIFSAFTLPNGVELKNRIMMAPMTTCSGFHEGSVTQDLIEYYQARAGEIGTIIVECGFVDNKGLAFPGAIGLDSDDKIEGLAKVAKAIKEKGSKAVIQVYHGGRMVEPKLIGGQLPVGPSAIAAPRPGAATPIELTANEVDEMVDKFGQAVRRAIEAGFDGVEIHGANTYLIQQFYSPNSNQRDDKWGGSRDNRTQFPLAVLDITHSMAKQYASSEFIVGYRFSPEELEVPGIRFDDTMYLLEKLAKKGLDYVHFSMGTTLRSSIVDTQDPTPLIEKFIAMRSDVLAKIPVVGVGNVVNKSDIDTAIDNGYDLVAVGRACIAYPDWVNRIKKGETLELTINSDKREALNIPEPLWHFSLVESLIRDVNINVKKFKPGNYQEKVNDETYEFLINVELGKDFIKDLKLINANEFNNEVLNNFAAIKSRIIDSNSPHVDAISGATTQCEAFKKAVTKAMAKSNKEAILAEGGDPNDKSYDVVVVGSGGAGLAAAIQAYDLGANVIIIEKMPVIGGNTNKASAGMNAAETKFQKLKGIVDSKDLFYKETLAGGKNKNNTDLLRYFVDNAPNAINWLDDNGIELSGITTTGGMSIDRTHRPANGAAVGGFLISGLVKNINKRGIEVMLETSVTEIITENHKVVGVKILEEDGSSQTIKTKAVIIATGGFSANEKMVEKYRPDLKGFVTTNHKGATGSGIVILEKLGAGTVDMGEIQIHPTVEQTTSYLISESIRGGGAILVSQSGQRFINELDTRDKVSAEIIKLPEHYSYILFDQQIRDENKNVEEYVSHELVTQANTIEELAQKLSIDSKTLTRTVARYNQFAENKKDEDFGRTTGMRHPINKGPFYAIKIAPGVHHTMGGVTINTQTQVLDTHKKVIQGVFAAGEVVGGIHGANRIGGNAVADIIIFGIQAGKKATDYINS
;
A
#
# COMPACT_ATOMS: atom_id res chain seq x y z
N MET A 1 20.00 -10.81 42.38
CA MET A 1 19.36 -10.01 41.31
C MET A 1 17.92 -9.74 41.77
N GLU A 2 17.51 -8.48 41.81
CA GLU A 2 16.10 -8.17 42.06
C GLU A 2 15.28 -8.83 40.98
N ASN A 3 14.28 -9.62 41.38
CA ASN A 3 13.36 -10.29 40.44
C ASN A 3 12.56 -9.20 39.72
N LYS A 4 12.98 -8.82 38.53
CA LYS A 4 12.34 -7.77 37.72
C LYS A 4 11.00 -8.31 37.21
N ASP A 5 9.89 -8.01 37.90
CA ASP A 5 8.57 -8.42 37.42
C ASP A 5 8.26 -7.79 36.06
N ILE A 6 7.99 -8.64 35.07
CA ILE A 6 7.71 -8.22 33.67
C ILE A 6 6.42 -7.39 33.56
N PHE A 7 5.51 -7.51 34.51
CA PHE A 7 4.25 -6.75 34.54
C PHE A 7 4.35 -5.41 35.30
N SER A 8 5.50 -5.14 35.91
CA SER A 8 5.74 -3.87 36.58
C SER A 8 6.00 -2.72 35.63
N ALA A 9 5.59 -1.52 36.00
CA ALA A 9 5.87 -0.32 35.22
C ALA A 9 7.38 -0.14 35.00
N PHE A 10 7.73 0.46 33.85
CA PHE A 10 9.08 0.75 33.44
C PHE A 10 9.22 2.19 32.95
N THR A 11 10.16 2.95 33.50
CA THR A 11 10.39 4.34 33.09
C THR A 11 11.56 4.40 32.10
N LEU A 12 11.30 4.95 30.91
CA LEU A 12 12.32 5.22 29.89
C LEU A 12 13.23 6.38 30.26
N PRO A 13 14.42 6.52 29.67
CA PRO A 13 15.36 7.61 29.96
C PRO A 13 14.78 9.03 29.86
N ASN A 14 13.84 9.26 28.94
CA ASN A 14 13.12 10.52 28.74
C ASN A 14 12.01 10.76 29.78
N GLY A 15 11.78 9.84 30.74
CA GLY A 15 10.77 9.97 31.78
C GLY A 15 9.41 9.39 31.42
N VAL A 16 9.19 8.89 30.18
CA VAL A 16 7.93 8.24 29.81
C VAL A 16 7.79 6.92 30.54
N GLU A 17 6.67 6.74 31.24
CA GLU A 17 6.33 5.50 31.91
C GLU A 17 5.60 4.55 30.96
N LEU A 18 6.11 3.33 30.85
CA LEU A 18 5.47 2.17 30.23
C LEU A 18 4.80 1.36 31.33
N LYS A 19 3.55 0.93 31.14
CA LYS A 19 2.82 0.19 32.17
C LYS A 19 3.36 -1.20 32.48
N ASN A 20 4.21 -1.75 31.61
CA ASN A 20 4.95 -2.99 31.81
C ASN A 20 6.15 -3.08 30.85
N ARG A 21 6.94 -4.16 30.97
CA ARG A 21 8.15 -4.39 30.16
C ARG A 21 7.90 -5.10 28.84
N ILE A 22 6.64 -5.24 28.42
CA ILE A 22 6.25 -6.00 27.24
C ILE A 22 5.93 -5.04 26.10
N MET A 23 6.52 -5.27 24.94
CA MET A 23 6.28 -4.54 23.71
C MET A 23 5.73 -5.48 22.63
N MET A 24 4.91 -5.01 21.70
CA MET A 24 4.62 -5.70 20.47
C MET A 24 5.68 -5.34 19.44
N ALA A 25 6.34 -6.35 18.86
CA ALA A 25 7.36 -6.14 17.82
C ALA A 25 6.74 -5.57 16.53
N PRO A 26 7.44 -4.70 15.80
CA PRO A 26 6.98 -4.24 14.50
C PRO A 26 7.01 -5.37 13.49
N MET A 27 5.87 -5.65 12.89
CA MET A 27 5.69 -6.73 11.90
C MET A 27 4.89 -6.17 10.72
N THR A 28 5.46 -6.24 9.52
CA THR A 28 4.79 -5.80 8.30
C THR A 28 3.53 -6.64 8.07
N THR A 29 2.40 -5.97 7.95
CA THR A 29 1.09 -6.62 7.77
C THR A 29 0.70 -6.74 6.30
N CYS A 30 1.36 -6.02 5.40
CA CYS A 30 0.99 -5.89 3.99
C CYS A 30 -0.46 -5.43 3.78
N SER A 31 -1.05 -4.74 4.77
CA SER A 31 -2.49 -4.48 4.84
C SER A 31 -2.89 -3.03 4.60
N GLY A 32 -1.94 -2.16 4.29
CA GLY A 32 -2.19 -0.82 3.78
C GLY A 32 -2.66 -0.83 2.33
N PHE A 33 -3.18 0.31 1.85
CA PHE A 33 -3.41 0.49 0.43
C PHE A 33 -2.09 0.60 -0.33
N HIS A 34 -2.16 0.41 -1.64
CA HIS A 34 -0.97 0.36 -2.49
C HIS A 34 -0.13 1.65 -2.45
N GLU A 35 -0.76 2.80 -2.15
CA GLU A 35 -0.12 4.10 -1.96
C GLU A 35 0.31 4.37 -0.51
N GLY A 36 0.17 3.38 0.38
CA GLY A 36 0.61 3.46 1.77
C GLY A 36 -0.42 4.00 2.76
N SER A 37 -1.66 4.28 2.36
CA SER A 37 -2.72 4.70 3.29
C SER A 37 -3.18 3.55 4.18
N VAL A 38 -3.56 3.88 5.42
CA VAL A 38 -4.04 2.93 6.41
C VAL A 38 -5.43 2.41 6.07
N THR A 39 -5.64 1.10 6.22
CA THR A 39 -6.95 0.44 6.08
C THR A 39 -7.67 0.34 7.42
N GLN A 40 -8.97 0.12 7.37
CA GLN A 40 -9.76 -0.13 8.58
C GLN A 40 -9.32 -1.43 9.29
N ASP A 41 -9.01 -2.47 8.52
CA ASP A 41 -8.53 -3.75 9.05
C ASP A 41 -7.23 -3.60 9.85
N LEU A 42 -6.34 -2.72 9.39
CA LEU A 42 -5.10 -2.41 10.10
C LEU A 42 -5.37 -1.72 11.45
N ILE A 43 -6.34 -0.79 11.49
CA ILE A 43 -6.75 -0.13 12.73
C ILE A 43 -7.31 -1.17 13.71
N GLU A 44 -8.21 -2.03 13.27
CA GLU A 44 -8.82 -3.09 14.08
C GLU A 44 -7.78 -4.11 14.56
N TYR A 45 -6.80 -4.43 13.72
CA TYR A 45 -5.67 -5.31 14.07
C TYR A 45 -4.88 -4.79 15.27
N TYR A 46 -4.46 -3.53 15.24
CA TYR A 46 -3.73 -2.94 16.35
C TYR A 46 -4.60 -2.69 17.59
N GLN A 47 -5.86 -2.27 17.39
CA GLN A 47 -6.82 -2.07 18.47
C GLN A 47 -7.07 -3.35 19.27
N ALA A 48 -7.17 -4.51 18.59
CA ALA A 48 -7.41 -5.79 19.24
C ALA A 48 -6.23 -6.25 20.11
N ARG A 49 -5.01 -5.79 19.81
CA ARG A 49 -3.77 -6.17 20.51
C ARG A 49 -3.36 -5.15 21.58
N ALA A 50 -3.95 -3.97 21.52
CA ALA A 50 -3.74 -2.93 22.50
C ALA A 50 -4.45 -3.23 23.84
N GLY A 51 -4.02 -2.57 24.90
CA GLY A 51 -4.64 -2.68 26.21
C GLY A 51 -3.66 -3.17 27.26
N GLU A 52 -3.46 -4.44 27.42
CA GLU A 52 -2.58 -4.99 28.44
C GLU A 52 -1.08 -4.93 28.09
N ILE A 53 -0.75 -4.83 26.82
CA ILE A 53 0.65 -4.66 26.37
C ILE A 53 1.13 -3.24 26.63
N GLY A 54 2.38 -3.07 27.09
CA GLY A 54 2.95 -1.77 27.46
C GLY A 54 3.09 -0.82 26.28
N THR A 55 3.68 -1.31 25.21
CA THR A 55 3.95 -0.54 23.99
C THR A 55 3.64 -1.37 22.76
N ILE A 56 3.00 -0.77 21.78
CA ILE A 56 2.87 -1.34 20.44
C ILE A 56 3.80 -0.57 19.50
N ILE A 57 4.76 -1.29 18.90
CA ILE A 57 5.56 -0.76 17.81
C ILE A 57 4.83 -1.16 16.53
N VAL A 58 4.21 -0.17 15.89
CA VAL A 58 3.52 -0.33 14.61
C VAL A 58 4.54 -0.67 13.52
N GLU A 59 4.12 -1.44 12.53
CA GLU A 59 4.95 -1.85 11.39
C GLU A 59 5.73 -0.70 10.75
N CYS A 60 6.74 -1.03 9.96
CA CYS A 60 7.60 -0.04 9.34
C CYS A 60 6.87 0.78 8.26
N GLY A 61 6.80 2.11 8.47
CA GLY A 61 6.29 3.06 7.50
C GLY A 61 7.42 3.62 6.61
N PHE A 62 7.23 3.58 5.28
CA PHE A 62 8.24 4.10 4.36
C PHE A 62 8.25 5.64 4.34
N VAL A 63 9.45 6.23 4.36
CA VAL A 63 9.65 7.69 4.41
C VAL A 63 9.69 8.34 3.03
N ASP A 64 9.77 7.52 1.98
CA ASP A 64 9.83 7.91 0.57
C ASP A 64 9.23 6.78 -0.27
N ASN A 65 8.49 7.10 -1.33
CA ASN A 65 7.91 6.11 -2.25
C ASN A 65 8.95 5.14 -2.84
N LYS A 66 10.20 5.58 -3.04
CA LYS A 66 11.30 4.71 -3.47
C LYS A 66 11.79 3.76 -2.37
N GLY A 67 11.30 3.94 -1.15
CA GLY A 67 11.58 3.08 0.00
C GLY A 67 10.58 1.96 0.23
N LEU A 68 9.52 1.88 -0.56
CA LEU A 68 8.48 0.87 -0.47
C LEU A 68 9.00 -0.53 -0.79
N ALA A 69 9.25 -1.35 0.22
CA ALA A 69 9.83 -2.70 0.07
C ALA A 69 8.80 -3.84 0.13
N PHE A 70 7.55 -3.55 0.51
CA PHE A 70 6.49 -4.56 0.59
C PHE A 70 5.19 -4.03 -0.03
N PRO A 71 4.44 -4.84 -0.78
CA PRO A 71 3.10 -4.45 -1.21
C PRO A 71 2.23 -4.21 0.03
N GLY A 72 1.43 -3.15 0.02
CA GLY A 72 0.55 -2.83 1.15
C GLY A 72 1.26 -2.37 2.44
N ALA A 73 2.55 -1.99 2.39
CA ALA A 73 3.19 -1.30 3.51
C ALA A 73 2.61 0.10 3.70
N ILE A 74 2.55 0.57 4.94
CA ILE A 74 2.06 1.93 5.25
C ILE A 74 3.10 2.99 4.93
N GLY A 75 2.64 4.19 4.55
CA GLY A 75 3.48 5.34 4.19
C GLY A 75 3.57 6.38 5.30
N LEU A 76 4.75 6.97 5.44
CA LEU A 76 5.03 8.19 6.20
C LEU A 76 5.60 9.28 5.25
N ASP A 77 5.47 9.06 3.95
CA ASP A 77 6.08 9.84 2.87
C ASP A 77 5.33 11.14 2.56
N SER A 78 4.06 11.25 2.92
CA SER A 78 3.22 12.41 2.59
C SER A 78 2.17 12.71 3.67
N ASP A 79 1.71 13.96 3.72
CA ASP A 79 0.83 14.46 4.79
C ASP A 79 -0.59 13.90 4.71
N ASP A 80 -1.03 13.45 3.54
CA ASP A 80 -2.31 12.76 3.35
C ASP A 80 -2.42 11.45 4.17
N LYS A 81 -1.31 10.90 4.64
CA LYS A 81 -1.26 9.71 5.50
C LYS A 81 -1.57 10.02 6.97
N ILE A 82 -1.41 11.28 7.41
CA ILE A 82 -1.53 11.68 8.82
C ILE A 82 -2.90 11.27 9.40
N GLU A 83 -4.00 11.51 8.69
CA GLU A 83 -5.34 11.18 9.20
C GLU A 83 -5.50 9.67 9.44
N GLY A 84 -5.05 8.82 8.52
CA GLY A 84 -5.10 7.37 8.67
C GLY A 84 -4.22 6.88 9.82
N LEU A 85 -3.00 7.38 9.88
CA LEU A 85 -2.04 7.08 10.96
C LEU A 85 -2.56 7.52 12.33
N ALA A 86 -3.24 8.68 12.40
CA ALA A 86 -3.85 9.17 13.64
C ALA A 86 -4.94 8.22 14.17
N LYS A 87 -5.70 7.57 13.29
CA LYS A 87 -6.67 6.56 13.70
C LYS A 87 -6.01 5.33 14.33
N VAL A 88 -4.85 4.89 13.80
CA VAL A 88 -4.05 3.80 14.39
C VAL A 88 -3.52 4.21 15.76
N ALA A 89 -2.83 5.35 15.86
CA ALA A 89 -2.28 5.84 17.11
C ALA A 89 -3.38 5.99 18.19
N LYS A 90 -4.51 6.57 17.82
CA LYS A 90 -5.69 6.73 18.69
C LYS A 90 -6.23 5.38 19.15
N ALA A 91 -6.44 4.42 18.26
CA ALA A 91 -6.97 3.10 18.57
C ALA A 91 -6.10 2.33 19.59
N ILE A 92 -4.77 2.48 19.49
CA ILE A 92 -3.81 1.90 20.44
C ILE A 92 -3.88 2.62 21.80
N LYS A 93 -3.84 3.95 21.79
CA LYS A 93 -3.75 4.78 23.00
C LYS A 93 -5.04 4.76 23.82
N GLU A 94 -6.20 4.72 23.20
CA GLU A 94 -7.50 4.59 23.87
C GLU A 94 -7.62 3.30 24.69
N LYS A 95 -6.88 2.27 24.33
CA LYS A 95 -6.77 1.02 25.10
C LYS A 95 -5.71 1.08 26.20
N GLY A 96 -4.93 2.16 26.27
CA GLY A 96 -3.92 2.39 27.30
C GLY A 96 -2.52 1.84 27.01
N SER A 97 -2.21 1.45 25.79
CA SER A 97 -0.85 1.14 25.33
C SER A 97 -0.16 2.39 24.77
N LYS A 98 1.17 2.48 24.86
CA LYS A 98 1.94 3.47 24.10
C LYS A 98 1.99 3.06 22.61
N ALA A 99 1.82 4.05 21.72
CA ALA A 99 1.89 3.87 20.28
C ALA A 99 3.23 4.41 19.74
N VAL A 100 4.08 3.52 19.25
CA VAL A 100 5.34 3.85 18.57
C VAL A 100 5.23 3.38 17.13
N ILE A 101 5.74 4.12 16.14
CA ILE A 101 5.77 3.68 14.75
C ILE A 101 7.20 3.53 14.26
N GLN A 102 7.49 2.47 13.50
CA GLN A 102 8.82 2.26 12.96
C GLN A 102 8.99 3.02 11.64
N VAL A 103 10.10 3.79 11.50
CA VAL A 103 10.41 4.58 10.30
C VAL A 103 11.52 3.92 9.50
N TYR A 104 11.31 3.70 8.18
CA TYR A 104 12.27 2.99 7.35
C TYR A 104 12.29 3.46 5.88
N HIS A 105 13.32 3.03 5.18
CA HIS A 105 13.44 3.08 3.72
C HIS A 105 14.11 1.79 3.24
N GLY A 106 13.50 1.09 2.30
CA GLY A 106 13.97 -0.23 1.85
C GLY A 106 15.36 -0.22 1.20
N GLY A 107 15.75 0.92 0.61
CA GLY A 107 17.05 1.03 -0.07
C GLY A 107 17.18 0.02 -1.21
N ARG A 108 18.34 -0.62 -1.33
CA ARG A 108 18.62 -1.66 -2.35
C ARG A 108 17.73 -2.91 -2.25
N MET A 109 16.96 -3.04 -1.15
CA MET A 109 16.04 -4.16 -0.96
C MET A 109 14.70 -3.98 -1.68
N VAL A 110 14.43 -2.79 -2.23
CA VAL A 110 13.19 -2.49 -2.94
C VAL A 110 13.17 -3.15 -4.31
N GLU A 111 12.07 -3.81 -4.63
CA GLU A 111 11.86 -4.36 -5.96
C GLU A 111 11.34 -3.30 -6.92
N PRO A 112 11.92 -3.16 -8.13
CA PRO A 112 11.47 -2.17 -9.11
C PRO A 112 9.97 -2.21 -9.39
N LYS A 113 9.35 -3.39 -9.39
CA LYS A 113 7.90 -3.54 -9.64
C LYS A 113 7.03 -2.78 -8.63
N LEU A 114 7.48 -2.66 -7.37
CA LEU A 114 6.72 -1.95 -6.32
C LEU A 114 6.77 -0.43 -6.48
N ILE A 115 7.86 0.08 -7.05
CA ILE A 115 8.10 1.51 -7.25
C ILE A 115 7.98 1.93 -8.72
N GLY A 116 7.18 1.18 -9.46
CA GLY A 116 6.82 1.54 -10.82
C GLY A 116 7.85 1.29 -11.89
N GLY A 117 8.69 0.29 -11.71
CA GLY A 117 9.76 -0.05 -12.63
C GLY A 117 10.99 0.85 -12.49
N GLN A 118 10.99 1.79 -11.54
CA GLN A 118 12.18 2.59 -11.22
C GLN A 118 13.21 1.71 -10.51
N LEU A 119 14.48 2.06 -10.64
CA LEU A 119 15.54 1.37 -9.90
C LEU A 119 15.52 1.82 -8.42
N PRO A 120 15.79 0.90 -7.47
CA PRO A 120 15.97 1.26 -6.07
C PRO A 120 17.15 2.21 -5.89
N VAL A 121 17.26 2.82 -4.72
CA VAL A 121 18.38 3.68 -4.36
C VAL A 121 19.20 3.05 -3.23
N GLY A 122 20.46 3.44 -3.11
CA GLY A 122 21.34 2.94 -2.06
C GLY A 122 22.55 3.83 -1.84
N PRO A 123 23.39 3.54 -0.82
CA PRO A 123 24.62 4.28 -0.60
C PRO A 123 25.64 4.12 -1.72
N SER A 124 25.64 2.98 -2.41
CA SER A 124 26.47 2.68 -3.59
C SER A 124 25.72 1.77 -4.56
N ALA A 125 26.14 1.71 -5.83
CA ALA A 125 25.53 0.89 -6.87
C ALA A 125 25.84 -0.62 -6.70
N ILE A 126 25.48 -1.19 -5.55
CA ILE A 126 25.71 -2.58 -5.18
C ILE A 126 24.37 -3.25 -4.92
N ALA A 127 24.02 -4.22 -5.75
CA ALA A 127 22.76 -4.98 -5.63
C ALA A 127 22.63 -5.68 -4.27
N ALA A 128 21.40 -5.92 -3.85
CA ALA A 128 21.12 -6.75 -2.69
C ALA A 128 21.63 -8.19 -2.94
N PRO A 129 22.13 -8.91 -1.93
CA PRO A 129 22.65 -10.29 -2.08
C PRO A 129 21.50 -11.29 -2.20
N ARG A 130 20.70 -11.16 -3.25
CA ARG A 130 19.62 -12.08 -3.61
C ARG A 130 19.50 -12.20 -5.13
N PRO A 131 19.09 -13.37 -5.66
CA PRO A 131 18.92 -13.57 -7.09
C PRO A 131 17.93 -12.55 -7.71
N GLY A 132 18.30 -11.98 -8.86
CA GLY A 132 17.46 -11.05 -9.59
C GLY A 132 17.32 -9.65 -8.97
N ALA A 133 18.07 -9.35 -7.91
CA ALA A 133 18.05 -8.01 -7.32
C ALA A 133 18.55 -6.96 -8.31
N ALA A 134 17.82 -5.88 -8.44
CA ALA A 134 18.23 -4.74 -9.25
C ALA A 134 19.43 -4.02 -8.61
N THR A 135 20.36 -3.57 -9.44
CA THR A 135 21.44 -2.69 -8.98
C THR A 135 20.86 -1.32 -8.64
N PRO A 136 21.01 -0.83 -7.40
CA PRO A 136 20.45 0.45 -7.01
C PRO A 136 21.20 1.62 -7.67
N ILE A 137 20.53 2.75 -7.79
CA ILE A 137 21.16 4.02 -8.11
C ILE A 137 21.87 4.51 -6.83
N GLU A 138 23.15 4.85 -6.95
CA GLU A 138 23.89 5.48 -5.87
C GLU A 138 23.35 6.90 -5.62
N LEU A 139 23.00 7.21 -4.38
CA LEU A 139 22.58 8.54 -3.98
C LEU A 139 23.79 9.50 -4.02
N THR A 140 23.62 10.66 -4.63
CA THR A 140 24.60 11.77 -4.52
C THR A 140 24.66 12.28 -3.08
N ALA A 141 25.69 13.04 -2.72
CA ALA A 141 25.82 13.58 -1.37
C ALA A 141 24.62 14.51 -0.99
N ASN A 142 24.09 15.26 -1.95
CA ASN A 142 22.90 16.11 -1.74
C ASN A 142 21.65 15.27 -1.55
N GLU A 143 21.42 14.22 -2.34
CA GLU A 143 20.29 13.32 -2.19
C GLU A 143 20.35 12.55 -0.86
N VAL A 144 21.55 12.31 -0.29
CA VAL A 144 21.68 11.77 1.06
C VAL A 144 21.23 12.78 2.12
N ASP A 145 21.59 14.05 1.98
CA ASP A 145 21.12 15.14 2.86
C ASP A 145 19.57 15.26 2.75
N GLU A 146 19.00 15.23 1.53
CA GLU A 146 17.55 15.20 1.30
C GLU A 146 16.87 13.96 1.91
N MET A 147 17.52 12.80 1.85
CA MET A 147 17.00 11.58 2.47
C MET A 147 16.92 11.71 3.99
N VAL A 148 17.89 12.35 4.64
CA VAL A 148 17.82 12.68 6.07
C VAL A 148 16.62 13.56 6.36
N ASP A 149 16.35 14.58 5.53
CA ASP A 149 15.19 15.45 5.68
C ASP A 149 13.86 14.67 5.52
N LYS A 150 13.78 13.72 4.59
CA LYS A 150 12.60 12.83 4.44
C LYS A 150 12.34 12.01 5.69
N PHE A 151 13.39 11.46 6.34
CA PHE A 151 13.22 10.84 7.66
C PHE A 151 12.69 11.84 8.70
N GLY A 152 13.19 13.08 8.71
CA GLY A 152 12.67 14.13 9.57
C GLY A 152 11.18 14.41 9.35
N GLN A 153 10.77 14.55 8.08
CA GLN A 153 9.36 14.76 7.73
C GLN A 153 8.46 13.59 8.12
N ALA A 154 8.95 12.36 7.98
CA ALA A 154 8.22 11.18 8.45
C ALA A 154 8.01 11.19 9.97
N VAL A 155 9.03 11.60 10.73
CA VAL A 155 8.92 11.77 12.20
C VAL A 155 7.93 12.88 12.54
N ARG A 156 7.94 14.04 11.84
CA ARG A 156 6.94 15.10 12.02
C ARG A 156 5.52 14.55 11.83
N ARG A 157 5.29 13.80 10.75
CA ARG A 157 3.97 13.17 10.48
C ARG A 157 3.55 12.20 11.55
N ALA A 158 4.48 11.39 12.08
CA ALA A 158 4.20 10.50 13.20
C ALA A 158 3.78 11.27 14.46
N ILE A 159 4.43 12.39 14.77
CA ILE A 159 4.07 13.28 15.89
C ILE A 159 2.69 13.90 15.67
N GLU A 160 2.42 14.46 14.49
CA GLU A 160 1.13 15.07 14.15
C GLU A 160 -0.01 14.04 14.12
N ALA A 161 0.27 12.80 13.73
CA ALA A 161 -0.66 11.67 13.84
C ALA A 161 -0.91 11.24 15.31
N GLY A 162 -0.17 11.76 16.26
CA GLY A 162 -0.37 11.52 17.69
C GLY A 162 0.27 10.26 18.24
N PHE A 163 1.29 9.72 17.57
CA PHE A 163 2.13 8.66 18.15
C PHE A 163 2.92 9.17 19.35
N ASP A 164 3.19 8.27 20.31
CA ASP A 164 4.01 8.57 21.48
C ASP A 164 5.51 8.50 21.18
N GLY A 165 5.90 7.97 20.01
CA GLY A 165 7.29 7.84 19.61
C GLY A 165 7.51 7.22 18.24
N VAL A 166 8.79 7.15 17.87
CA VAL A 166 9.25 6.43 16.67
C VAL A 166 10.36 5.46 17.01
N GLU A 167 10.46 4.38 16.21
CA GLU A 167 11.62 3.48 16.21
C GLU A 167 12.35 3.63 14.87
N ILE A 168 13.59 4.10 14.91
CA ILE A 168 14.44 4.23 13.72
C ILE A 168 14.91 2.83 13.30
N HIS A 169 14.60 2.44 12.05
CA HIS A 169 14.89 1.10 11.56
C HIS A 169 16.31 0.97 10.97
N GLY A 170 17.30 0.77 11.83
CA GLY A 170 18.69 0.53 11.45
C GLY A 170 19.06 -0.96 11.28
N ALA A 171 18.10 -1.82 10.98
CA ALA A 171 18.26 -3.27 10.91
C ALA A 171 17.77 -3.86 9.57
N ASN A 172 17.85 -5.19 9.43
CA ASN A 172 17.25 -6.01 8.39
C ASN A 172 17.67 -5.62 6.96
N THR A 173 18.92 -5.18 6.81
CA THR A 173 19.53 -4.77 5.54
C THR A 173 18.87 -3.59 4.83
N TYR A 174 18.06 -2.78 5.53
CA TYR A 174 17.46 -1.58 4.98
C TYR A 174 18.42 -0.39 4.93
N LEU A 175 17.97 0.75 4.38
CA LEU A 175 18.83 1.85 3.96
C LEU A 175 19.79 2.33 5.05
N ILE A 176 19.34 2.48 6.30
CA ILE A 176 20.20 2.96 7.41
C ILE A 176 21.32 1.95 7.67
N GLN A 177 21.01 0.65 7.72
CA GLN A 177 22.03 -0.40 7.82
C GLN A 177 22.93 -0.43 6.60
N GLN A 178 22.38 -0.23 5.39
CA GLN A 178 23.18 -0.18 4.14
C GLN A 178 24.22 0.94 4.19
N PHE A 179 23.89 2.10 4.74
CA PHE A 179 24.88 3.18 4.93
C PHE A 179 25.97 2.81 5.93
N TYR A 180 25.65 2.01 6.95
CA TYR A 180 26.63 1.59 7.93
C TYR A 180 27.48 0.41 7.47
N SER A 181 26.94 -0.47 6.65
CA SER A 181 27.61 -1.69 6.18
C SER A 181 28.76 -1.39 5.21
N PRO A 182 29.97 -1.92 5.48
CA PRO A 182 31.07 -1.82 4.53
C PRO A 182 30.87 -2.64 3.24
N ASN A 183 29.90 -3.54 3.22
CA ASN A 183 29.49 -4.28 2.03
C ASN A 183 28.74 -3.38 1.04
N SER A 184 27.70 -2.71 1.50
CA SER A 184 26.80 -1.93 0.65
C SER A 184 27.19 -0.47 0.50
N ASN A 185 28.06 0.04 1.35
CA ASN A 185 28.55 1.42 1.32
C ASN A 185 30.05 1.46 1.00
N GLN A 186 30.36 1.70 -0.29
CA GLN A 186 31.72 1.84 -0.81
C GLN A 186 32.02 3.29 -1.25
N ARG A 187 31.31 4.27 -0.67
CA ARG A 187 31.52 5.70 -0.92
C ARG A 187 32.87 6.16 -0.36
N ASP A 188 33.38 7.23 -0.93
CA ASP A 188 34.63 7.91 -0.50
C ASP A 188 34.40 9.34 0.05
N ASP A 189 33.11 9.73 0.24
CA ASP A 189 32.71 11.01 0.79
C ASP A 189 32.43 10.99 2.32
N LYS A 190 31.83 12.07 2.86
CA LYS A 190 31.48 12.17 4.29
C LYS A 190 30.55 11.07 4.80
N TRP A 191 29.84 10.38 3.89
CA TRP A 191 28.85 9.34 4.17
C TRP A 191 29.40 7.91 4.10
N GLY A 192 30.66 7.72 3.67
CA GLY A 192 31.26 6.40 3.44
C GLY A 192 32.77 6.30 3.68
N GLY A 193 33.37 5.21 3.24
CA GLY A 193 34.80 4.91 3.42
C GLY A 193 35.13 4.44 4.83
N SER A 194 35.54 5.33 5.74
CA SER A 194 35.90 4.95 7.11
C SER A 194 34.70 4.49 7.94
N ARG A 195 34.95 3.65 8.96
CA ARG A 195 33.87 3.26 9.90
C ARG A 195 33.19 4.49 10.52
N ASP A 196 33.94 5.54 10.77
CA ASP A 196 33.42 6.79 11.35
C ASP A 196 32.48 7.51 10.40
N ASN A 197 32.85 7.64 9.12
CA ASN A 197 32.00 8.26 8.10
C ASN A 197 30.70 7.45 7.89
N ARG A 198 30.77 6.12 7.87
CA ARG A 198 29.57 5.29 7.75
C ARG A 198 28.59 5.45 8.90
N THR A 199 29.03 5.95 10.09
CA THR A 199 28.09 6.30 11.17
C THR A 199 27.34 7.61 10.93
N GLN A 200 27.74 8.46 9.98
CA GLN A 200 27.17 9.79 9.82
C GLN A 200 25.69 9.76 9.43
N PHE A 201 25.31 8.84 8.53
CA PHE A 201 23.90 8.75 8.13
C PHE A 201 22.96 8.32 9.28
N PRO A 202 23.21 7.21 10.02
CA PRO A 202 22.43 6.87 11.21
C PRO A 202 22.38 8.00 12.25
N LEU A 203 23.50 8.71 12.47
CA LEU A 203 23.56 9.82 13.42
C LEU A 203 22.77 11.04 12.93
N ALA A 204 22.82 11.37 11.64
CA ALA A 204 22.04 12.44 11.06
C ALA A 204 20.52 12.18 11.13
N VAL A 205 20.10 10.92 10.88
CA VAL A 205 18.71 10.51 11.06
C VAL A 205 18.26 10.64 12.52
N LEU A 206 19.12 10.28 13.48
CA LEU A 206 18.81 10.48 14.89
C LEU A 206 18.73 11.97 15.26
N ASP A 207 19.67 12.80 14.77
CA ASP A 207 19.69 14.25 15.03
C ASP A 207 18.43 14.93 14.50
N ILE A 208 18.01 14.63 13.26
CA ILE A 208 16.80 15.19 12.69
C ILE A 208 15.55 14.69 13.44
N THR A 209 15.53 13.44 13.89
CA THR A 209 14.45 12.88 14.73
C THR A 209 14.27 13.69 16.01
N HIS A 210 15.36 13.97 16.73
CA HIS A 210 15.32 14.82 17.93
C HIS A 210 14.91 16.26 17.61
N SER A 211 15.35 16.80 16.48
CA SER A 211 14.97 18.13 16.04
C SER A 211 13.46 18.24 15.81
N MET A 212 12.88 17.25 15.13
CA MET A 212 11.43 17.20 14.88
C MET A 212 10.65 16.96 16.18
N ALA A 213 11.11 16.07 17.05
CA ALA A 213 10.48 15.85 18.35
C ALA A 213 10.47 17.16 19.19
N LYS A 214 11.58 17.86 19.26
CA LYS A 214 11.68 19.14 19.97
C LYS A 214 10.76 20.23 19.38
N GLN A 215 10.57 20.24 18.08
CA GLN A 215 9.79 21.27 17.40
C GLN A 215 8.28 21.01 17.43
N TYR A 216 7.86 19.76 17.30
CA TYR A 216 6.46 19.41 17.05
C TYR A 216 5.80 18.60 18.16
N ALA A 217 6.54 17.90 19.02
CA ALA A 217 5.93 17.13 20.10
C ALA A 217 5.46 18.03 21.25
N SER A 218 4.25 17.79 21.72
CA SER A 218 3.64 18.51 22.85
C SER A 218 3.96 17.90 24.23
N SER A 219 4.60 16.73 24.24
CA SER A 219 5.00 15.98 25.44
C SER A 219 6.29 15.22 25.13
N GLU A 220 6.85 14.51 26.14
CA GLU A 220 8.01 13.65 25.94
C GLU A 220 7.73 12.62 24.82
N PHE A 221 8.65 12.51 23.88
CA PHE A 221 8.53 11.68 22.67
C PHE A 221 9.58 10.56 22.68
N ILE A 222 9.14 9.32 22.50
CA ILE A 222 10.01 8.13 22.56
C ILE A 222 10.82 8.02 21.28
N VAL A 223 12.14 7.85 21.38
CA VAL A 223 13.04 7.63 20.26
C VAL A 223 13.82 6.33 20.48
N GLY A 224 13.39 5.26 19.79
CA GLY A 224 14.06 3.96 19.79
C GLY A 224 14.93 3.76 18.55
N TYR A 225 15.89 2.82 18.64
CA TYR A 225 16.73 2.42 17.51
C TYR A 225 16.81 0.90 17.38
N ARG A 226 16.36 0.33 16.25
CA ARG A 226 16.47 -1.11 15.98
C ARG A 226 17.70 -1.40 15.14
N PHE A 227 18.43 -2.48 15.49
CA PHE A 227 19.68 -2.82 14.81
C PHE A 227 19.83 -4.33 14.58
N SER A 228 20.49 -4.71 13.48
CA SER A 228 21.03 -6.06 13.26
C SER A 228 22.41 -6.16 13.87
N PRO A 229 22.69 -7.15 14.72
CA PRO A 229 24.00 -7.24 15.40
C PRO A 229 25.16 -7.48 14.47
N GLU A 230 24.95 -8.24 13.37
CA GLU A 230 25.99 -8.71 12.48
C GLU A 230 25.43 -8.97 11.08
N GLU A 231 26.32 -8.97 10.07
CA GLU A 231 26.05 -9.41 8.70
C GLU A 231 26.97 -10.58 8.32
N LEU A 232 26.48 -11.48 7.46
CA LEU A 232 27.29 -12.59 6.93
C LEU A 232 28.28 -12.14 5.83
N GLU A 233 27.96 -11.08 5.14
CA GLU A 233 28.75 -10.54 4.02
C GLU A 233 30.19 -10.24 4.43
N VAL A 234 31.13 -10.39 3.46
CA VAL A 234 32.55 -10.10 3.63
C VAL A 234 32.98 -9.11 2.52
N PRO A 235 33.30 -7.85 2.88
CA PRO A 235 33.21 -7.23 4.20
C PRO A 235 31.76 -7.05 4.65
N GLY A 236 31.51 -7.03 5.95
CA GLY A 236 30.17 -6.82 6.52
C GLY A 236 30.27 -6.29 7.94
N ILE A 237 29.14 -5.90 8.51
CA ILE A 237 29.06 -5.45 9.90
C ILE A 237 29.42 -6.62 10.84
N ARG A 238 30.32 -6.37 11.77
CA ARG A 238 30.70 -7.27 12.86
C ARG A 238 30.17 -6.71 14.17
N PHE A 239 30.11 -7.56 15.20
CA PHE A 239 29.51 -7.13 16.49
C PHE A 239 30.23 -5.91 17.08
N ASP A 240 31.57 -5.83 16.93
CA ASP A 240 32.35 -4.66 17.34
C ASP A 240 31.98 -3.37 16.59
N ASP A 241 31.60 -3.49 15.31
CA ASP A 241 31.09 -2.35 14.54
C ASP A 241 29.73 -1.90 15.07
N THR A 242 28.86 -2.85 15.39
CA THR A 242 27.57 -2.58 16.00
C THR A 242 27.73 -1.85 17.33
N MET A 243 28.61 -2.34 18.22
CA MET A 243 28.90 -1.68 19.49
C MET A 243 29.40 -0.26 19.27
N TYR A 244 30.30 -0.06 18.30
CA TYR A 244 30.84 1.26 17.95
C TYR A 244 29.74 2.26 17.52
N LEU A 245 28.78 1.82 16.68
CA LEU A 245 27.65 2.64 16.27
C LEU A 245 26.76 2.98 17.45
N LEU A 246 26.37 1.96 18.24
CA LEU A 246 25.45 2.14 19.38
C LEU A 246 26.01 3.08 20.44
N GLU A 247 27.32 3.04 20.69
CA GLU A 247 28.00 3.99 21.60
C GLU A 247 27.90 5.45 21.11
N LYS A 248 27.96 5.67 19.80
CA LYS A 248 27.78 7.01 19.22
C LYS A 248 26.32 7.48 19.30
N LEU A 249 25.39 6.59 18.99
CA LEU A 249 23.95 6.88 19.07
C LEU A 249 23.54 7.15 20.53
N ALA A 250 24.00 6.36 21.49
CA ALA A 250 23.71 6.54 22.91
C ALA A 250 24.17 7.91 23.46
N LYS A 251 25.32 8.43 22.98
CA LYS A 251 25.81 9.78 23.35
C LYS A 251 24.90 10.90 22.86
N LYS A 252 24.08 10.68 21.84
CA LYS A 252 23.11 11.65 21.34
C LYS A 252 21.75 11.53 22.00
N GLY A 253 21.52 10.45 22.73
CA GLY A 253 20.29 10.17 23.46
C GLY A 253 19.36 9.20 22.69
N LEU A 254 19.03 8.11 23.36
CA LEU A 254 18.03 7.14 22.92
C LEU A 254 17.23 6.69 24.12
N ASP A 255 15.98 6.33 23.89
CA ASP A 255 15.12 5.79 24.95
C ASP A 255 15.20 4.27 25.05
N TYR A 256 15.57 3.59 23.96
CA TYR A 256 15.92 2.17 23.96
C TYR A 256 16.69 1.78 22.67
N VAL A 257 17.40 0.66 22.76
CA VAL A 257 17.97 -0.05 21.61
C VAL A 257 17.31 -1.41 21.49
N HIS A 258 16.98 -1.82 20.24
CA HIS A 258 16.17 -3.01 19.97
C HIS A 258 16.95 -3.98 19.06
N PHE A 259 17.31 -5.14 19.58
CA PHE A 259 17.91 -6.21 18.78
C PHE A 259 16.95 -6.67 17.68
N SER A 260 17.47 -7.00 16.50
CA SER A 260 16.72 -7.71 15.45
C SER A 260 17.31 -9.11 15.27
N MET A 261 16.69 -10.10 15.92
CA MET A 261 17.17 -11.49 15.97
C MET A 261 16.00 -12.48 15.95
N GLY A 262 16.28 -13.72 15.50
CA GLY A 262 15.29 -14.80 15.50
C GLY A 262 15.05 -15.42 16.87
N THR A 263 15.98 -15.30 17.81
CA THR A 263 15.84 -15.71 19.22
C THR A 263 16.60 -14.77 20.12
N THR A 264 16.10 -14.56 21.34
CA THR A 264 16.67 -13.65 22.34
C THR A 264 18.09 -14.05 22.77
N LEU A 265 18.42 -15.34 22.79
CA LEU A 265 19.73 -15.87 23.18
C LEU A 265 20.60 -16.31 22.00
N ARG A 266 20.43 -15.70 20.83
CA ARG A 266 21.23 -15.99 19.65
C ARG A 266 22.72 -15.66 19.91
N SER A 267 23.61 -16.61 19.61
CA SER A 267 25.06 -16.39 19.51
C SER A 267 25.45 -15.74 18.18
N SER A 268 26.73 -15.50 17.94
CA SER A 268 27.22 -14.95 16.67
C SER A 268 26.86 -15.84 15.48
N ILE A 269 26.45 -15.23 14.36
CA ILE A 269 26.29 -15.92 13.07
C ILE A 269 27.58 -15.90 12.24
N VAL A 270 28.56 -15.11 12.64
CA VAL A 270 29.85 -14.94 11.95
C VAL A 270 30.90 -15.82 12.63
N ASP A 271 30.99 -15.76 13.95
CA ASP A 271 31.82 -16.64 14.75
C ASP A 271 30.99 -17.78 15.33
N THR A 272 30.78 -18.81 14.53
CA THR A 272 29.98 -19.97 14.91
C THR A 272 30.62 -20.88 15.96
N GLN A 273 31.90 -20.66 16.29
CA GLN A 273 32.62 -21.41 17.35
C GLN A 273 32.41 -20.81 18.73
N ASP A 274 31.95 -19.59 18.83
CA ASP A 274 31.61 -18.93 20.08
C ASP A 274 30.13 -19.05 20.42
N PRO A 275 29.73 -19.89 21.38
CA PRO A 275 28.35 -20.12 21.75
C PRO A 275 27.78 -18.99 22.63
N THR A 276 28.56 -17.99 23.00
CA THR A 276 28.13 -16.92 23.91
C THR A 276 27.02 -16.12 23.29
N PRO A 277 25.85 -15.97 23.97
CA PRO A 277 24.77 -15.15 23.48
C PRO A 277 25.19 -13.69 23.24
N LEU A 278 24.70 -13.10 22.15
CA LEU A 278 25.10 -11.73 21.79
C LEU A 278 24.68 -10.71 22.86
N ILE A 279 23.64 -10.99 23.63
CA ILE A 279 23.24 -10.13 24.76
C ILE A 279 24.29 -10.12 25.85
N GLU A 280 24.92 -11.25 26.18
CA GLU A 280 26.00 -11.32 27.16
C GLU A 280 27.22 -10.52 26.70
N LYS A 281 27.59 -10.65 25.42
CA LYS A 281 28.65 -9.84 24.79
C LYS A 281 28.30 -8.35 24.84
N PHE A 282 27.05 -7.97 24.53
CA PHE A 282 26.57 -6.59 24.60
C PHE A 282 26.75 -6.00 25.99
N ILE A 283 26.33 -6.73 27.02
CA ILE A 283 26.47 -6.29 28.43
C ILE A 283 27.90 -6.13 28.82
N ALA A 284 28.77 -7.05 28.40
CA ALA A 284 30.20 -7.02 28.71
C ALA A 284 30.95 -5.87 28.02
N MET A 285 30.50 -5.45 26.83
CA MET A 285 31.22 -4.46 26.01
C MET A 285 30.68 -3.03 26.14
N ARG A 286 29.43 -2.84 26.66
CA ARG A 286 28.79 -1.53 26.71
C ARG A 286 29.46 -0.59 27.71
N SER A 287 29.63 0.68 27.33
CA SER A 287 30.10 1.73 28.23
C SER A 287 29.02 2.15 29.25
N ASP A 288 29.40 2.97 30.23
CA ASP A 288 28.48 3.56 31.20
C ASP A 288 27.38 4.41 30.55
N VAL A 289 27.63 4.97 29.34
CA VAL A 289 26.64 5.75 28.59
C VAL A 289 25.61 4.81 27.98
N LEU A 290 26.06 3.79 27.27
CA LEU A 290 25.18 2.81 26.61
C LEU A 290 24.46 1.93 27.65
N ALA A 291 25.05 1.71 28.83
CA ALA A 291 24.46 0.96 29.94
C ALA A 291 23.21 1.66 30.53
N LYS A 292 23.03 2.97 30.28
CA LYS A 292 21.82 3.72 30.72
C LYS A 292 20.67 3.60 29.74
N ILE A 293 20.92 3.08 28.54
CA ILE A 293 19.91 2.90 27.51
C ILE A 293 19.32 1.49 27.65
N PRO A 294 18.00 1.36 27.86
CA PRO A 294 17.33 0.07 27.95
C PRO A 294 17.51 -0.75 26.68
N VAL A 295 17.66 -2.06 26.85
CA VAL A 295 17.81 -2.98 25.73
C VAL A 295 16.58 -3.85 25.59
N VAL A 296 16.03 -3.91 24.36
CA VAL A 296 14.85 -4.69 23.98
C VAL A 296 15.28 -5.98 23.31
N GLY A 297 14.87 -7.12 23.87
CA GLY A 297 15.05 -8.45 23.28
C GLY A 297 13.87 -8.83 22.40
N VAL A 298 14.12 -9.55 21.28
CA VAL A 298 13.10 -10.09 20.39
C VAL A 298 13.52 -11.45 19.85
N GLY A 299 12.55 -12.27 19.55
CA GLY A 299 12.72 -13.53 18.85
C GLY A 299 12.31 -14.75 19.68
N ASN A 300 11.43 -15.54 19.10
CA ASN A 300 10.90 -16.79 19.62
C ASN A 300 10.33 -16.72 21.06
N VAL A 301 9.64 -15.61 21.38
CA VAL A 301 8.97 -15.40 22.66
C VAL A 301 7.50 -15.78 22.51
N VAL A 302 7.07 -16.79 23.29
CA VAL A 302 5.71 -17.38 23.26
C VAL A 302 5.06 -17.38 24.62
N ASN A 303 5.80 -17.76 25.64
CA ASN A 303 5.32 -17.95 27.02
C ASN A 303 6.01 -16.99 28.01
N LYS A 304 5.47 -16.94 29.23
CA LYS A 304 6.08 -16.12 30.29
C LYS A 304 7.53 -16.55 30.55
N SER A 305 7.81 -17.85 30.52
CA SER A 305 9.17 -18.39 30.75
C SER A 305 10.20 -17.85 29.75
N ASP A 306 9.79 -17.56 28.50
CA ASP A 306 10.68 -17.03 27.50
C ASP A 306 11.06 -15.58 27.80
N ILE A 307 10.10 -14.79 28.33
CA ILE A 307 10.36 -13.43 28.80
C ILE A 307 11.25 -13.46 30.04
N ASP A 308 10.92 -14.29 31.02
CA ASP A 308 11.72 -14.41 32.26
C ASP A 308 13.16 -14.75 31.89
N THR A 309 13.36 -15.69 30.98
CA THR A 309 14.68 -16.07 30.45
C THR A 309 15.38 -14.87 29.79
N ALA A 310 14.69 -14.08 28.96
CA ALA A 310 15.28 -12.90 28.34
C ALA A 310 15.69 -11.84 29.39
N ILE A 311 14.84 -11.53 30.33
CA ILE A 311 15.10 -10.57 31.41
C ILE A 311 16.27 -11.05 32.30
N ASP A 312 16.30 -12.32 32.65
CA ASP A 312 17.37 -12.90 33.47
C ASP A 312 18.73 -12.86 32.78
N ASN A 313 18.75 -12.90 31.44
CA ASN A 313 19.97 -12.75 30.62
C ASN A 313 20.31 -11.30 30.29
N GLY A 314 19.59 -10.31 30.84
CA GLY A 314 20.00 -8.92 30.85
C GLY A 314 19.26 -7.98 29.93
N TYR A 315 18.18 -8.41 29.28
CA TYR A 315 17.27 -7.49 28.62
C TYR A 315 16.44 -6.70 29.64
N ASP A 316 16.10 -5.46 29.31
CA ASP A 316 15.25 -4.61 30.16
C ASP A 316 13.79 -4.67 29.73
N LEU A 317 13.56 -4.84 28.45
CA LEU A 317 12.25 -4.91 27.77
C LEU A 317 12.25 -6.09 26.79
N VAL A 318 11.07 -6.63 26.49
CA VAL A 318 10.93 -7.75 25.55
C VAL A 318 9.84 -7.45 24.53
N ALA A 319 10.19 -7.59 23.23
CA ALA A 319 9.26 -7.44 22.12
C ALA A 319 8.75 -8.80 21.65
N VAL A 320 7.43 -8.92 21.55
CA VAL A 320 6.72 -10.15 21.18
C VAL A 320 6.08 -9.97 19.81
N GLY A 321 6.37 -10.88 18.89
CA GLY A 321 5.85 -10.86 17.52
C GLY A 321 4.69 -11.84 17.33
N ARG A 322 5.00 -13.02 16.78
CA ARG A 322 4.01 -14.03 16.35
C ARG A 322 2.98 -14.42 17.41
N ALA A 323 3.37 -14.47 18.69
CA ALA A 323 2.43 -14.76 19.76
C ALA A 323 1.32 -13.70 19.88
N CYS A 324 1.64 -12.42 19.64
CA CYS A 324 0.61 -11.36 19.58
C CYS A 324 -0.28 -11.47 18.33
N ILE A 325 0.19 -12.08 17.24
CA ILE A 325 -0.68 -12.37 16.08
C ILE A 325 -1.68 -13.48 16.46
N ALA A 326 -1.18 -14.59 17.01
CA ALA A 326 -2.00 -15.75 17.37
C ALA A 326 -2.98 -15.47 18.53
N TYR A 327 -2.59 -14.60 19.45
CA TYR A 327 -3.34 -14.29 20.66
C TYR A 327 -3.40 -12.76 20.86
N PRO A 328 -4.43 -12.06 20.38
CA PRO A 328 -4.59 -10.63 20.63
C PRO A 328 -4.60 -10.27 22.12
N ASP A 329 -5.10 -11.16 22.98
CA ASP A 329 -5.14 -11.05 24.44
C ASP A 329 -3.94 -11.74 25.14
N TRP A 330 -2.81 -11.89 24.44
CA TRP A 330 -1.64 -12.67 24.88
C TRP A 330 -1.17 -12.33 26.30
N VAL A 331 -1.04 -11.04 26.64
CA VAL A 331 -0.60 -10.62 28.00
C VAL A 331 -1.54 -11.12 29.08
N ASN A 332 -2.84 -11.09 28.85
CA ASN A 332 -3.83 -11.59 29.80
C ASN A 332 -3.72 -13.10 30.01
N ARG A 333 -3.40 -13.85 28.96
CA ARG A 333 -3.23 -15.32 29.04
C ARG A 333 -1.99 -15.69 29.86
N ILE A 334 -0.86 -15.06 29.58
CA ILE A 334 0.37 -15.34 30.35
C ILE A 334 0.26 -14.86 31.81
N LYS A 335 -0.48 -13.78 32.10
CA LYS A 335 -0.80 -13.38 33.49
C LYS A 335 -1.58 -14.45 34.24
N LYS A 336 -2.44 -15.20 33.57
CA LYS A 336 -3.20 -16.32 34.12
C LYS A 336 -2.38 -17.60 34.23
N GLY A 337 -1.13 -17.59 33.76
CA GLY A 337 -0.26 -18.78 33.77
C GLY A 337 -0.58 -19.80 32.67
N GLU A 338 -1.29 -19.38 31.60
CA GLU A 338 -1.54 -20.26 30.44
C GLU A 338 -0.22 -20.58 29.72
N THR A 339 -0.02 -21.83 29.34
CA THR A 339 1.03 -22.23 28.41
C THR A 339 0.44 -22.22 27.01
N LEU A 340 1.04 -21.46 26.10
CA LEU A 340 0.55 -21.20 24.76
C LEU A 340 1.37 -21.92 23.71
N GLU A 341 0.71 -22.35 22.66
CA GLU A 341 1.34 -22.90 21.46
C GLU A 341 1.16 -21.90 20.31
N LEU A 342 2.20 -21.71 19.48
CA LEU A 342 2.13 -20.84 18.32
C LEU A 342 1.36 -21.52 17.18
N THR A 343 0.04 -21.59 17.35
CA THR A 343 -0.86 -22.18 16.34
C THR A 343 -2.14 -21.36 16.22
N ILE A 344 -2.67 -21.27 14.99
CA ILE A 344 -3.92 -20.60 14.68
C ILE A 344 -4.79 -21.56 13.87
N ASN A 345 -6.06 -21.76 14.23
CA ASN A 345 -6.99 -22.47 13.38
C ASN A 345 -7.46 -21.54 12.24
N SER A 346 -7.60 -22.06 11.02
CA SER A 346 -7.94 -21.28 9.84
C SER A 346 -9.30 -20.55 9.94
N ASP A 347 -10.24 -21.08 10.71
CA ASP A 347 -11.54 -20.48 10.98
C ASP A 347 -11.48 -19.26 11.94
N LYS A 348 -10.31 -18.95 12.52
CA LYS A 348 -10.15 -17.92 13.55
C LYS A 348 -9.67 -16.56 13.03
N ARG A 349 -9.36 -16.43 11.75
CA ARG A 349 -8.81 -15.19 11.19
C ARG A 349 -9.57 -13.92 11.63
N GLU A 350 -10.89 -13.91 11.42
CA GLU A 350 -11.74 -12.76 11.76
C GLU A 350 -11.82 -12.53 13.28
N ALA A 351 -11.99 -13.62 14.07
CA ALA A 351 -12.04 -13.52 15.54
C ALA A 351 -10.75 -12.98 16.15
N LEU A 352 -9.63 -13.15 15.45
CA LEU A 352 -8.31 -12.65 15.83
C LEU A 352 -7.99 -11.28 15.21
N ASN A 353 -8.91 -10.70 14.44
CA ASN A 353 -8.71 -9.45 13.69
C ASN A 353 -7.38 -9.47 12.90
N ILE A 354 -7.12 -10.54 12.15
CA ILE A 354 -5.95 -10.66 11.28
C ILE A 354 -6.36 -10.23 9.88
N PRO A 355 -5.79 -9.15 9.32
CA PRO A 355 -6.05 -8.72 7.94
C PRO A 355 -5.73 -9.80 6.92
N GLU A 356 -6.49 -9.85 5.82
CA GLU A 356 -6.30 -10.85 4.77
C GLU A 356 -4.88 -10.88 4.18
N PRO A 357 -4.26 -9.75 3.82
CA PRO A 357 -2.90 -9.78 3.31
C PRO A 357 -1.89 -10.34 4.32
N LEU A 358 -2.06 -10.04 5.61
CA LEU A 358 -1.24 -10.61 6.67
C LEU A 358 -1.52 -12.12 6.85
N TRP A 359 -2.76 -12.56 6.67
CA TRP A 359 -3.13 -13.96 6.77
C TRP A 359 -2.37 -14.83 5.77
N HIS A 360 -2.18 -14.33 4.56
CA HIS A 360 -1.44 -14.99 3.48
C HIS A 360 0.06 -14.64 3.46
N PHE A 361 0.52 -13.86 4.42
CA PHE A 361 1.94 -13.60 4.56
C PHE A 361 2.62 -14.76 5.30
N SER A 362 3.79 -15.16 4.84
CA SER A 362 4.54 -16.33 5.35
C SER A 362 4.66 -16.37 6.87
N LEU A 363 4.71 -15.20 7.50
CA LEU A 363 4.75 -15.04 8.96
C LEU A 363 3.54 -15.68 9.67
N VAL A 364 2.34 -15.57 9.09
CA VAL A 364 1.09 -16.11 9.64
C VAL A 364 0.78 -17.48 9.10
N GLU A 365 1.01 -17.73 7.80
CA GLU A 365 0.82 -19.04 7.20
C GLU A 365 1.56 -20.15 7.97
N SER A 366 2.74 -19.83 8.50
CA SER A 366 3.52 -20.77 9.33
C SER A 366 2.84 -21.13 10.68
N LEU A 367 1.85 -20.33 11.11
CA LEU A 367 1.12 -20.55 12.37
C LEU A 367 -0.20 -21.31 12.18
N ILE A 368 -0.73 -21.36 10.93
CA ILE A 368 -2.03 -21.97 10.66
C ILE A 368 -1.89 -23.50 10.72
N ARG A 369 -2.59 -24.11 11.68
CA ARG A 369 -2.68 -25.55 11.84
C ARG A 369 -4.15 -25.95 11.89
N ASP A 370 -4.69 -26.35 10.74
CA ASP A 370 -6.06 -26.86 10.71
C ASP A 370 -6.14 -28.35 10.97
N VAL A 371 -7.03 -28.68 11.88
CA VAL A 371 -7.41 -30.08 12.11
C VAL A 371 -8.43 -30.57 11.06
N ASN A 372 -9.02 -29.67 10.22
CA ASN A 372 -10.18 -30.05 9.41
C ASN A 372 -10.37 -29.38 8.04
N ILE A 373 -9.41 -28.70 7.42
CA ILE A 373 -9.59 -28.13 6.07
C ILE A 373 -8.47 -28.61 5.15
N ASN A 374 -8.84 -29.34 4.11
CA ASN A 374 -8.02 -29.80 2.97
C ASN A 374 -6.54 -29.99 3.35
N VAL A 375 -6.30 -30.92 4.25
CA VAL A 375 -4.95 -31.41 4.52
C VAL A 375 -4.38 -31.69 3.14
N LYS A 376 -3.33 -30.93 2.74
CA LYS A 376 -2.58 -31.28 1.54
C LYS A 376 -2.19 -32.74 1.72
N LYS A 377 -2.95 -33.65 1.12
CA LYS A 377 -2.66 -35.08 1.21
C LYS A 377 -1.38 -35.27 0.41
N PHE A 378 -0.34 -35.68 1.08
CA PHE A 378 0.86 -36.10 0.40
C PHE A 378 0.78 -37.63 0.12
N LYS A 379 1.38 -38.01 -0.97
CA LYS A 379 1.79 -39.41 -1.15
C LYS A 379 3.04 -39.62 -0.31
N PRO A 380 3.01 -40.41 0.78
CA PRO A 380 4.19 -40.66 1.60
C PRO A 380 5.37 -41.17 0.78
N GLY A 381 6.55 -40.61 1.01
CA GLY A 381 7.73 -40.98 0.23
C GLY A 381 8.91 -40.06 0.43
N ASN A 382 9.95 -40.34 -0.32
CA ASN A 382 11.17 -39.56 -0.37
C ASN A 382 11.23 -38.82 -1.72
N TYR A 383 11.32 -37.49 -1.68
CA TYR A 383 11.34 -36.63 -2.86
C TYR A 383 12.67 -35.90 -2.89
N GLN A 384 13.49 -36.22 -3.91
CA GLN A 384 14.77 -35.55 -4.11
C GLN A 384 14.59 -34.33 -4.99
N GLU A 385 15.03 -33.17 -4.50
CA GLU A 385 14.98 -31.90 -5.21
C GLU A 385 16.37 -31.29 -5.31
N LYS A 386 16.66 -30.79 -6.51
CA LYS A 386 17.88 -30.05 -6.81
C LYS A 386 17.53 -28.55 -6.84
N VAL A 387 18.24 -27.78 -6.02
CA VAL A 387 18.04 -26.34 -5.87
C VAL A 387 19.38 -25.65 -5.73
N ASN A 388 19.44 -24.40 -6.13
CA ASN A 388 20.67 -23.61 -6.08
C ASN A 388 20.40 -22.31 -5.30
N ASP A 389 21.40 -21.86 -4.53
CA ASP A 389 21.59 -20.43 -4.27
C ASP A 389 22.62 -19.88 -5.29
N GLU A 390 23.11 -18.67 -5.06
CA GLU A 390 24.09 -18.04 -5.96
C GLU A 390 25.46 -18.73 -5.98
N THR A 391 25.78 -19.50 -4.94
CA THR A 391 27.11 -20.06 -4.69
C THR A 391 27.14 -21.58 -4.79
N TYR A 392 26.06 -22.23 -4.34
CA TYR A 392 26.03 -23.67 -4.13
C TYR A 392 24.84 -24.32 -4.81
N GLU A 393 25.03 -25.57 -5.23
CA GLU A 393 24.00 -26.47 -5.68
C GLU A 393 23.70 -27.49 -4.57
N PHE A 394 22.44 -27.52 -4.09
CA PHE A 394 22.01 -28.40 -3.02
C PHE A 394 21.15 -29.53 -3.58
N LEU A 395 21.47 -30.76 -3.19
CA LEU A 395 20.62 -31.92 -3.42
C LEU A 395 19.96 -32.32 -2.09
N ILE A 396 18.65 -32.10 -1.99
CA ILE A 396 17.89 -32.28 -0.75
C ILE A 396 16.89 -33.40 -0.93
N ASN A 397 16.88 -34.35 -0.01
CA ASN A 397 15.83 -35.34 0.11
C ASN A 397 14.81 -34.87 1.15
N VAL A 398 13.56 -34.73 0.74
CA VAL A 398 12.43 -34.39 1.58
C VAL A 398 11.60 -35.65 1.83
N GLU A 399 11.55 -36.13 3.06
CA GLU A 399 10.72 -37.24 3.47
C GLU A 399 9.36 -36.72 3.93
N LEU A 400 8.30 -37.07 3.19
CA LEU A 400 6.92 -36.66 3.49
C LEU A 400 6.13 -37.83 4.07
N GLY A 401 5.37 -37.57 5.15
CA GLY A 401 4.29 -38.42 5.63
C GLY A 401 3.00 -38.19 4.84
N LYS A 402 1.85 -38.65 5.33
CA LYS A 402 0.57 -38.49 4.65
C LYS A 402 0.09 -37.03 4.64
N ASP A 403 0.42 -36.28 5.68
CA ASP A 403 -0.03 -34.90 5.95
C ASP A 403 1.03 -34.04 6.65
N PHE A 404 2.26 -34.51 6.73
CA PHE A 404 3.34 -33.82 7.41
C PHE A 404 4.71 -34.03 6.74
N ILE A 405 5.61 -33.06 6.97
CA ILE A 405 7.03 -33.14 6.58
C ILE A 405 7.77 -33.92 7.67
N LYS A 406 8.27 -35.08 7.34
CA LYS A 406 8.87 -35.99 8.32
C LYS A 406 10.36 -35.70 8.55
N ASP A 407 11.11 -35.50 7.49
CA ASP A 407 12.54 -35.23 7.57
C ASP A 407 13.07 -34.51 6.32
N LEU A 408 14.18 -33.80 6.47
CA LEU A 408 14.99 -33.25 5.38
C LEU A 408 16.43 -33.73 5.52
N LYS A 409 17.05 -34.15 4.40
CA LYS A 409 18.46 -34.56 4.36
C LYS A 409 19.17 -33.88 3.21
N LEU A 410 20.28 -33.24 3.50
CA LEU A 410 21.20 -32.73 2.50
C LEU A 410 22.08 -33.88 2.00
N ILE A 411 21.84 -34.31 0.76
CA ILE A 411 22.48 -35.54 0.21
C ILE A 411 23.96 -35.29 -0.07
N ASN A 412 24.30 -34.14 -0.61
CA ASN A 412 25.68 -33.73 -0.93
C ASN A 412 26.35 -32.93 0.21
N ALA A 413 26.03 -33.24 1.46
CA ALA A 413 26.52 -32.51 2.64
C ALA A 413 28.03 -32.41 2.72
N ASN A 414 28.77 -33.41 2.19
CA ASN A 414 30.24 -33.43 2.20
C ASN A 414 30.89 -32.34 1.31
N GLU A 415 30.11 -31.65 0.49
CA GLU A 415 30.59 -30.58 -0.40
C GLU A 415 30.56 -29.20 0.27
N PHE A 416 30.05 -29.09 1.51
CA PHE A 416 29.78 -27.83 2.17
C PHE A 416 30.57 -27.64 3.47
N ASN A 417 30.84 -26.38 3.78
CA ASN A 417 31.45 -25.99 5.04
C ASN A 417 30.45 -26.05 6.21
N ASN A 418 30.97 -25.91 7.44
CA ASN A 418 30.16 -26.01 8.66
C ASN A 418 29.04 -24.91 8.72
N GLU A 419 29.29 -23.76 8.15
CA GLU A 419 28.33 -22.65 8.12
C GLU A 419 27.06 -23.06 7.34
N VAL A 420 27.23 -23.57 6.13
CA VAL A 420 26.12 -24.05 5.28
C VAL A 420 25.37 -25.19 5.96
N LEU A 421 26.09 -26.13 6.60
CA LEU A 421 25.49 -27.24 7.32
C LEU A 421 24.68 -26.79 8.55
N ASN A 422 25.16 -25.78 9.28
CA ASN A 422 24.47 -25.21 10.42
C ASN A 422 23.21 -24.45 9.97
N ASN A 423 23.29 -23.69 8.86
CA ASN A 423 22.13 -23.03 8.26
C ASN A 423 21.08 -24.03 7.82
N PHE A 424 21.50 -25.13 7.20
CA PHE A 424 20.60 -26.21 6.82
C PHE A 424 19.95 -26.86 8.05
N ALA A 425 20.70 -27.18 9.08
CA ALA A 425 20.17 -27.76 10.31
C ALA A 425 19.15 -26.86 11.01
N ALA A 426 19.42 -25.56 11.07
CA ALA A 426 18.53 -24.58 11.70
C ALA A 426 17.24 -24.37 10.90
N ILE A 427 17.31 -24.26 9.56
CA ILE A 427 16.11 -24.10 8.72
C ILE A 427 15.30 -25.41 8.66
N LYS A 428 15.96 -26.55 8.63
CA LYS A 428 15.33 -27.89 8.73
C LYS A 428 14.45 -27.99 9.98
N SER A 429 15.01 -27.65 11.16
CA SER A 429 14.23 -27.67 12.40
C SER A 429 12.97 -26.80 12.28
N ARG A 430 13.09 -25.56 11.80
CA ARG A 430 11.95 -24.68 11.61
C ARG A 430 10.90 -25.26 10.67
N ILE A 431 11.30 -25.84 9.55
CA ILE A 431 10.41 -26.42 8.55
C ILE A 431 9.66 -27.63 9.11
N ILE A 432 10.36 -28.52 9.85
CA ILE A 432 9.74 -29.71 10.46
C ILE A 432 8.78 -29.29 11.58
N ASP A 433 9.23 -28.42 12.48
CA ASP A 433 8.44 -27.95 13.63
C ASP A 433 7.17 -27.21 13.21
N SER A 434 7.22 -26.45 12.11
CA SER A 434 6.06 -25.75 11.55
C SER A 434 5.24 -26.57 10.58
N ASN A 435 5.73 -27.74 10.17
CA ASN A 435 5.16 -28.54 9.09
C ASN A 435 4.96 -27.75 7.78
N SER A 436 5.84 -26.79 7.50
CA SER A 436 5.69 -25.84 6.39
C SER A 436 7.06 -25.35 5.89
N PRO A 437 7.23 -25.14 4.57
CA PRO A 437 8.40 -24.44 4.04
C PRO A 437 8.34 -22.92 4.30
N HIS A 438 7.17 -22.39 4.67
CA HIS A 438 6.96 -20.96 4.94
C HIS A 438 7.42 -20.60 6.36
N VAL A 439 8.72 -20.60 6.56
CA VAL A 439 9.39 -20.25 7.83
C VAL A 439 10.32 -19.07 7.63
N ASP A 440 10.59 -18.33 8.70
CA ASP A 440 11.56 -17.23 8.65
C ASP A 440 12.94 -17.75 8.24
N ALA A 441 13.56 -17.06 7.30
CA ALA A 441 14.94 -17.33 6.95
C ALA A 441 15.87 -17.05 8.17
N ILE A 442 17.02 -17.71 8.20
CA ILE A 442 18.04 -17.44 9.18
C ILE A 442 18.69 -16.12 8.78
N SER A 443 18.75 -15.18 9.73
CA SER A 443 19.39 -13.89 9.51
C SER A 443 20.83 -14.08 9.02
N GLY A 444 21.18 -13.49 7.88
CA GLY A 444 22.46 -13.63 7.23
C GLY A 444 22.64 -14.85 6.32
N ALA A 445 21.65 -15.75 6.22
CA ALA A 445 21.66 -16.93 5.34
C ALA A 445 20.41 -16.98 4.45
N THR A 446 19.86 -15.84 4.08
CA THR A 446 18.55 -15.74 3.40
C THR A 446 18.51 -16.52 2.10
N THR A 447 19.55 -16.40 1.23
CA THR A 447 19.59 -17.08 -0.08
C THR A 447 19.62 -18.61 0.06
N GLN A 448 20.43 -19.13 0.99
CA GLN A 448 20.48 -20.56 1.29
C GLN A 448 19.15 -21.07 1.86
N CYS A 449 18.56 -20.30 2.80
CA CYS A 449 17.26 -20.65 3.36
C CYS A 449 16.16 -20.68 2.32
N GLU A 450 16.12 -19.72 1.39
CA GLU A 450 15.17 -19.71 0.29
C GLU A 450 15.37 -20.90 -0.66
N ALA A 451 16.64 -21.28 -0.96
CA ALA A 451 16.91 -22.49 -1.73
C ALA A 451 16.37 -23.75 -1.01
N PHE A 452 16.59 -23.88 0.29
CA PHE A 452 16.08 -25.01 1.07
C PHE A 452 14.55 -25.03 1.15
N LYS A 453 13.91 -23.91 1.37
CA LYS A 453 12.45 -23.75 1.36
C LYS A 453 11.86 -24.12 0.00
N LYS A 454 12.51 -23.69 -1.10
CA LYS A 454 12.12 -24.01 -2.48
C LYS A 454 12.18 -25.53 -2.75
N ALA A 455 13.17 -26.24 -2.21
CA ALA A 455 13.23 -27.70 -2.35
C ALA A 455 12.02 -28.37 -1.67
N VAL A 456 11.66 -27.95 -0.46
CA VAL A 456 10.51 -28.48 0.27
C VAL A 456 9.22 -28.17 -0.45
N THR A 457 9.03 -26.94 -0.92
CA THR A 457 7.85 -26.52 -1.70
C THR A 457 7.67 -27.38 -2.96
N LYS A 458 8.75 -27.63 -3.71
CA LYS A 458 8.71 -28.49 -4.91
C LYS A 458 8.35 -29.94 -4.55
N ALA A 459 8.95 -30.48 -3.49
CA ALA A 459 8.67 -31.84 -3.02
C ALA A 459 7.21 -32.00 -2.59
N MET A 460 6.68 -31.03 -1.84
CA MET A 460 5.28 -31.01 -1.43
C MET A 460 4.32 -30.94 -2.62
N ALA A 461 4.58 -30.05 -3.59
CA ALA A 461 3.77 -29.90 -4.80
C ALA A 461 3.75 -31.20 -5.63
N LYS A 462 4.92 -31.82 -5.81
CA LYS A 462 5.04 -33.10 -6.52
C LYS A 462 4.29 -34.22 -5.81
N SER A 463 4.45 -34.32 -4.50
CA SER A 463 3.78 -35.32 -3.67
C SER A 463 2.25 -35.13 -3.65
N ASN A 464 1.77 -33.90 -3.56
CA ASN A 464 0.35 -33.57 -3.60
C ASN A 464 -0.26 -33.93 -4.97
N LYS A 465 0.41 -33.56 -6.07
CA LYS A 465 0.00 -33.96 -7.43
C LYS A 465 -0.10 -35.46 -7.58
N GLU A 466 0.87 -36.21 -7.06
CA GLU A 466 0.86 -37.68 -7.10
C GLU A 466 -0.27 -38.27 -6.22
N ALA A 467 -0.60 -37.66 -5.08
CA ALA A 467 -1.71 -38.07 -4.23
C ALA A 467 -3.07 -37.86 -4.92
N ILE A 468 -3.28 -36.69 -5.54
CA ILE A 468 -4.51 -36.36 -6.29
C ILE A 468 -4.69 -37.33 -7.48
N LEU A 469 -3.64 -37.62 -8.22
CA LEU A 469 -3.67 -38.57 -9.33
C LEU A 469 -3.96 -39.98 -8.86
N ALA A 470 -3.45 -40.39 -7.70
CA ALA A 470 -3.73 -41.72 -7.11
C ALA A 470 -5.20 -41.86 -6.66
N GLU A 471 -5.87 -40.74 -6.33
CA GLU A 471 -7.32 -40.72 -6.02
C GLU A 471 -8.19 -40.53 -7.28
N GLY A 472 -7.62 -40.47 -8.48
CA GLY A 472 -8.33 -40.33 -9.76
C GLY A 472 -8.75 -38.87 -10.06
N GLY A 473 -8.24 -37.89 -9.33
CA GLY A 473 -8.49 -36.47 -9.56
C GLY A 473 -7.51 -35.82 -10.56
N ASP A 474 -7.91 -34.68 -11.15
CA ASP A 474 -7.02 -33.84 -11.95
C ASP A 474 -6.49 -32.70 -11.05
N PRO A 475 -5.18 -32.67 -10.75
CA PRO A 475 -4.60 -31.63 -9.89
C PRO A 475 -4.63 -30.22 -10.50
N ASN A 476 -4.95 -30.10 -11.79
CA ASN A 476 -5.09 -28.82 -12.49
C ASN A 476 -6.56 -28.39 -12.67
N ASP A 477 -7.51 -29.18 -12.16
CA ASP A 477 -8.95 -28.91 -12.32
C ASP A 477 -9.43 -27.87 -11.30
N LYS A 478 -9.04 -26.59 -11.51
CA LYS A 478 -9.63 -25.45 -10.79
C LYS A 478 -10.91 -25.04 -11.52
N SER A 479 -12.04 -25.15 -10.84
CA SER A 479 -13.36 -24.83 -11.42
C SER A 479 -14.15 -23.89 -10.49
N TYR A 480 -14.66 -22.81 -11.07
CA TYR A 480 -15.53 -21.85 -10.40
C TYR A 480 -16.76 -21.58 -11.26
N ASP A 481 -17.89 -21.25 -10.64
CA ASP A 481 -19.09 -20.89 -11.40
C ASP A 481 -18.92 -19.54 -12.11
N VAL A 482 -18.30 -18.56 -11.42
CA VAL A 482 -18.04 -17.21 -11.91
C VAL A 482 -16.60 -16.81 -11.64
N VAL A 483 -15.91 -16.34 -12.68
CA VAL A 483 -14.60 -15.67 -12.56
C VAL A 483 -14.79 -14.17 -12.71
N VAL A 484 -14.35 -13.41 -11.71
CA VAL A 484 -14.32 -11.94 -11.75
C VAL A 484 -12.90 -11.49 -12.06
N VAL A 485 -12.73 -10.67 -13.08
CA VAL A 485 -11.43 -10.16 -13.53
C VAL A 485 -11.28 -8.70 -13.13
N GLY A 486 -10.43 -8.45 -12.15
CA GLY A 486 -10.20 -7.13 -11.54
C GLY A 486 -10.84 -6.97 -10.17
N SER A 487 -10.07 -6.45 -9.21
CA SER A 487 -10.45 -6.25 -7.81
C SER A 487 -10.76 -4.80 -7.44
N GLY A 488 -11.12 -3.95 -8.41
CA GLY A 488 -11.67 -2.62 -8.16
C GLY A 488 -13.08 -2.70 -7.55
N GLY A 489 -13.68 -1.55 -7.20
CA GLY A 489 -15.01 -1.52 -6.58
C GLY A 489 -16.08 -2.30 -7.34
N ALA A 490 -16.05 -2.29 -8.68
CA ALA A 490 -16.99 -3.03 -9.50
C ALA A 490 -16.82 -4.55 -9.37
N GLY A 491 -15.58 -5.04 -9.41
CA GLY A 491 -15.29 -6.46 -9.28
C GLY A 491 -15.60 -6.99 -7.89
N LEU A 492 -15.25 -6.24 -6.84
CA LEU A 492 -15.58 -6.62 -5.46
C LEU A 492 -17.10 -6.68 -5.23
N ALA A 493 -17.84 -5.66 -5.70
CA ALA A 493 -19.31 -5.65 -5.60
C ALA A 493 -19.96 -6.81 -6.38
N ALA A 494 -19.42 -7.11 -7.58
CA ALA A 494 -19.89 -8.23 -8.39
C ALA A 494 -19.66 -9.59 -7.73
N ALA A 495 -18.46 -9.79 -7.16
CA ALA A 495 -18.10 -11.04 -6.49
C ALA A 495 -18.96 -11.28 -5.23
N ILE A 496 -19.14 -10.23 -4.39
CA ILE A 496 -20.00 -10.31 -3.21
C ILE A 496 -21.42 -10.70 -3.62
N GLN A 497 -21.98 -10.00 -4.63
CA GLN A 497 -23.35 -10.25 -5.07
C GLN A 497 -23.51 -11.64 -5.69
N ALA A 498 -22.57 -12.12 -6.46
CA ALA A 498 -22.63 -13.45 -7.05
C ALA A 498 -22.54 -14.55 -5.97
N TYR A 499 -21.66 -14.38 -5.00
CA TYR A 499 -21.51 -15.30 -3.86
C TYR A 499 -22.82 -15.36 -3.02
N ASP A 500 -23.40 -14.20 -2.70
CA ASP A 500 -24.63 -14.12 -1.90
C ASP A 500 -25.85 -14.77 -2.61
N LEU A 501 -25.75 -14.96 -3.93
CA LEU A 501 -26.73 -15.71 -4.74
C LEU A 501 -26.34 -17.18 -4.95
N GLY A 502 -25.31 -17.67 -4.28
CA GLY A 502 -24.90 -19.07 -4.23
C GLY A 502 -23.90 -19.53 -5.27
N ALA A 503 -23.27 -18.62 -6.03
CA ALA A 503 -22.22 -18.99 -6.97
C ALA A 503 -20.88 -19.22 -6.25
N ASN A 504 -20.09 -20.19 -6.72
CA ASN A 504 -18.69 -20.34 -6.37
C ASN A 504 -17.86 -19.35 -7.19
N VAL A 505 -17.22 -18.38 -6.51
CA VAL A 505 -16.61 -17.21 -7.16
C VAL A 505 -15.13 -17.10 -6.84
N ILE A 506 -14.33 -16.69 -7.84
CA ILE A 506 -12.94 -16.27 -7.65
C ILE A 506 -12.73 -14.89 -8.28
N ILE A 507 -11.87 -14.08 -7.66
CA ILE A 507 -11.39 -12.81 -8.20
C ILE A 507 -9.94 -12.99 -8.69
N ILE A 508 -9.65 -12.52 -9.91
CA ILE A 508 -8.29 -12.52 -10.47
C ILE A 508 -7.84 -11.08 -10.66
N GLU A 509 -6.76 -10.71 -9.98
CA GLU A 509 -6.19 -9.37 -9.98
C GLU A 509 -4.73 -9.40 -10.45
N LYS A 510 -4.40 -8.58 -11.46
CA LYS A 510 -3.03 -8.52 -11.99
C LYS A 510 -2.06 -7.72 -11.13
N MET A 511 -2.58 -6.87 -10.26
CA MET A 511 -1.77 -6.05 -9.36
C MET A 511 -1.50 -6.80 -8.05
N PRO A 512 -0.43 -6.43 -7.31
CA PRO A 512 -0.12 -7.05 -6.01
C PRO A 512 -1.08 -6.63 -4.88
N VAL A 513 -2.02 -5.72 -5.15
CA VAL A 513 -2.96 -5.18 -4.15
C VAL A 513 -4.36 -4.97 -4.74
N ILE A 514 -5.38 -5.11 -3.90
CA ILE A 514 -6.78 -4.94 -4.23
C ILE A 514 -7.15 -3.44 -4.28
N GLY A 515 -8.16 -3.07 -5.09
CA GLY A 515 -8.86 -1.79 -5.01
C GLY A 515 -8.79 -0.91 -6.26
N GLY A 516 -7.74 -1.00 -7.05
CA GLY A 516 -7.60 -0.24 -8.31
C GLY A 516 -7.79 1.28 -8.14
N ASN A 517 -8.32 1.94 -9.17
CA ASN A 517 -8.60 3.40 -9.14
C ASN A 517 -9.65 3.79 -8.09
N THR A 518 -10.48 2.85 -7.63
CA THR A 518 -11.50 3.14 -6.62
C THR A 518 -10.87 3.65 -5.32
N ASN A 519 -9.70 3.16 -4.92
CA ASN A 519 -8.96 3.65 -3.75
C ASN A 519 -8.68 5.16 -3.81
N LYS A 520 -8.47 5.72 -5.01
CA LYS A 520 -8.14 7.13 -5.23
C LYS A 520 -9.37 8.04 -5.30
N ALA A 521 -10.59 7.51 -5.17
CA ALA A 521 -11.82 8.29 -5.27
C ALA A 521 -12.00 9.23 -4.06
N SER A 522 -11.92 10.53 -4.30
CA SER A 522 -11.98 11.55 -3.23
C SER A 522 -13.37 12.13 -2.97
N ALA A 523 -14.25 12.11 -3.98
CA ALA A 523 -15.54 12.81 -3.89
C ALA A 523 -16.58 12.04 -3.03
N GLY A 524 -17.23 11.07 -3.56
CA GLY A 524 -18.32 10.30 -2.97
C GLY A 524 -19.12 9.57 -4.05
N MET A 525 -20.28 9.03 -3.68
CA MET A 525 -21.20 8.30 -4.55
C MET A 525 -22.49 9.11 -4.76
N ASN A 526 -22.83 9.46 -6.00
CA ASN A 526 -24.08 10.17 -6.29
C ASN A 526 -25.27 9.21 -6.27
N ALA A 527 -26.31 9.60 -5.53
CA ALA A 527 -27.58 8.89 -5.51
C ALA A 527 -28.72 9.85 -5.11
N ALA A 528 -29.89 9.74 -5.79
CA ALA A 528 -31.10 10.52 -5.48
C ALA A 528 -32.12 9.66 -4.72
N GLU A 529 -32.99 10.30 -3.95
CA GLU A 529 -34.08 9.69 -3.20
C GLU A 529 -33.63 8.66 -2.15
N THR A 530 -32.48 8.86 -1.58
CA THR A 530 -31.89 7.93 -0.60
C THR A 530 -32.52 8.10 0.79
N LYS A 531 -32.40 7.06 1.63
CA LYS A 531 -32.78 7.13 3.04
C LYS A 531 -32.03 8.25 3.80
N PHE A 532 -30.77 8.47 3.49
CA PHE A 532 -29.95 9.50 4.14
C PHE A 532 -30.34 10.93 3.72
N GLN A 533 -30.75 11.14 2.45
CA GLN A 533 -31.32 12.41 2.02
C GLN A 533 -32.62 12.71 2.77
N LYS A 534 -33.51 11.73 2.87
CA LYS A 534 -34.81 11.86 3.61
C LYS A 534 -34.57 12.22 5.08
N LEU A 535 -33.62 11.58 5.76
CA LEU A 535 -33.27 11.88 7.15
C LEU A 535 -32.75 13.32 7.34
N LYS A 536 -32.15 13.91 6.32
CA LYS A 536 -31.63 15.28 6.34
C LYS A 536 -32.59 16.31 5.75
N GLY A 537 -33.80 15.90 5.38
CA GLY A 537 -34.84 16.79 4.78
C GLY A 537 -34.45 17.26 3.36
N ILE A 538 -33.53 16.60 2.67
CA ILE A 538 -33.12 16.91 1.31
C ILE A 538 -34.14 16.31 0.34
N VAL A 539 -34.78 17.17 -0.46
CA VAL A 539 -35.74 16.77 -1.49
C VAL A 539 -34.98 16.66 -2.82
N ASP A 540 -34.95 15.46 -3.39
CA ASP A 540 -34.31 15.18 -4.68
C ASP A 540 -35.18 14.24 -5.51
N SER A 541 -34.88 14.07 -6.79
CA SER A 541 -35.58 13.12 -7.65
C SER A 541 -34.65 12.44 -8.65
N LYS A 542 -34.95 11.18 -8.95
CA LYS A 542 -34.25 10.40 -9.99
C LYS A 542 -34.33 11.10 -11.36
N ASP A 543 -35.44 11.77 -11.67
CA ASP A 543 -35.57 12.49 -12.94
C ASP A 543 -34.70 13.74 -13.03
N LEU A 544 -34.50 14.45 -11.94
CA LEU A 544 -33.54 15.56 -11.88
C LEU A 544 -32.11 15.04 -12.01
N PHE A 545 -31.77 13.97 -11.28
CA PHE A 545 -30.48 13.32 -11.38
C PHE A 545 -30.17 12.81 -12.79
N TYR A 546 -31.18 12.22 -13.48
CA TYR A 546 -31.08 11.80 -14.88
C TYR A 546 -30.79 13.00 -15.80
N LYS A 547 -31.58 14.08 -15.70
CA LYS A 547 -31.43 15.28 -16.55
C LYS A 547 -30.04 15.92 -16.40
N GLU A 548 -29.56 16.07 -15.16
CA GLU A 548 -28.27 16.67 -14.88
C GLU A 548 -27.12 15.78 -15.37
N THR A 549 -27.24 14.46 -15.19
CA THR A 549 -26.22 13.51 -15.66
C THR A 549 -26.18 13.44 -17.19
N LEU A 550 -27.34 13.48 -17.86
CA LEU A 550 -27.43 13.52 -19.31
C LEU A 550 -26.80 14.80 -19.88
N ALA A 551 -27.13 15.95 -19.29
CA ALA A 551 -26.55 17.24 -19.66
C ALA A 551 -25.01 17.25 -19.42
N GLY A 552 -24.56 16.73 -18.27
CA GLY A 552 -23.14 16.59 -17.94
C GLY A 552 -22.39 15.70 -18.93
N GLY A 553 -23.01 14.63 -19.43
CA GLY A 553 -22.51 13.74 -20.48
C GLY A 553 -22.64 14.32 -21.90
N LYS A 554 -22.99 15.60 -22.03
CA LYS A 554 -23.20 16.31 -23.31
C LYS A 554 -24.25 15.61 -24.21
N ASN A 555 -25.24 14.98 -23.60
CA ASN A 555 -26.33 14.23 -24.26
C ASN A 555 -25.83 13.05 -25.12
N LYS A 556 -24.64 12.51 -24.85
CA LYS A 556 -24.11 11.33 -25.55
C LYS A 556 -24.28 10.02 -24.77
N ASN A 557 -24.82 10.07 -23.55
CA ASN A 557 -25.06 8.87 -22.74
C ASN A 557 -26.01 7.91 -23.45
N ASN A 558 -25.77 6.60 -23.31
CA ASN A 558 -26.80 5.60 -23.64
C ASN A 558 -27.95 5.78 -22.65
N THR A 559 -29.13 6.15 -23.16
CA THR A 559 -30.30 6.53 -22.35
C THR A 559 -30.83 5.39 -21.50
N ASP A 560 -30.73 4.15 -21.94
CA ASP A 560 -31.22 2.96 -21.22
C ASP A 560 -30.25 2.66 -20.04
N LEU A 561 -28.94 2.70 -20.29
CA LEU A 561 -27.93 2.53 -19.23
C LEU A 561 -28.01 3.66 -18.21
N LEU A 562 -28.16 4.90 -18.68
CA LEU A 562 -28.29 6.05 -17.79
C LEU A 562 -29.58 5.97 -16.94
N ARG A 563 -30.68 5.53 -17.49
CA ARG A 563 -31.92 5.36 -16.73
C ARG A 563 -31.76 4.27 -15.68
N TYR A 564 -31.17 3.12 -16.08
CA TYR A 564 -30.84 2.03 -15.14
C TYR A 564 -29.94 2.52 -14.00
N PHE A 565 -28.87 3.26 -14.33
CA PHE A 565 -27.93 3.84 -13.39
C PHE A 565 -28.65 4.69 -12.32
N VAL A 566 -29.45 5.64 -12.76
CA VAL A 566 -30.14 6.57 -11.86
C VAL A 566 -31.19 5.88 -11.00
N ASP A 567 -31.94 4.94 -11.59
CA ASP A 567 -33.02 4.23 -10.88
C ASP A 567 -32.51 3.33 -9.77
N ASN A 568 -31.30 2.78 -9.92
CA ASN A 568 -30.71 1.82 -8.98
C ASN A 568 -29.71 2.46 -8.01
N ALA A 569 -29.39 3.74 -8.14
CA ALA A 569 -28.47 4.42 -7.24
C ALA A 569 -28.89 4.37 -5.76
N PRO A 570 -30.16 4.64 -5.36
CA PRO A 570 -30.57 4.48 -3.96
C PRO A 570 -30.51 3.03 -3.47
N ASN A 571 -30.75 2.04 -4.33
CA ASN A 571 -30.64 0.63 -3.98
C ASN A 571 -29.19 0.25 -3.69
N ALA A 572 -28.24 0.81 -4.44
CA ALA A 572 -26.81 0.59 -4.22
C ALA A 572 -26.33 1.21 -2.88
N ILE A 573 -26.84 2.39 -2.50
CA ILE A 573 -26.60 2.96 -1.15
C ILE A 573 -27.11 2.02 -0.05
N ASN A 574 -28.33 1.47 -0.22
CA ASN A 574 -28.88 0.52 0.75
C ASN A 574 -28.04 -0.76 0.81
N TRP A 575 -27.62 -1.30 -0.34
CA TRP A 575 -26.79 -2.49 -0.40
C TRP A 575 -25.44 -2.28 0.30
N LEU A 576 -24.81 -1.12 0.12
CA LEU A 576 -23.57 -0.77 0.84
C LEU A 576 -23.80 -0.75 2.35
N ASP A 577 -24.89 -0.11 2.81
CA ASP A 577 -25.23 -0.03 4.23
C ASP A 577 -25.53 -1.42 4.83
N ASP A 578 -26.26 -2.27 4.10
CA ASP A 578 -26.54 -3.66 4.50
C ASP A 578 -25.26 -4.50 4.63
N ASN A 579 -24.20 -4.10 3.91
CA ASN A 579 -22.87 -4.68 3.99
C ASN A 579 -21.93 -3.92 4.97
N GLY A 580 -22.47 -3.04 5.82
CA GLY A 580 -21.73 -2.30 6.84
C GLY A 580 -20.87 -1.15 6.30
N ILE A 581 -21.18 -0.66 5.09
CA ILE A 581 -20.47 0.46 4.42
C ILE A 581 -21.40 1.67 4.39
N GLU A 582 -21.48 2.40 5.50
CA GLU A 582 -22.39 3.53 5.66
C GLU A 582 -21.82 4.81 5.02
N LEU A 583 -22.53 5.35 4.02
CA LEU A 583 -22.25 6.62 3.36
C LEU A 583 -23.31 7.69 3.72
N SER A 584 -23.40 8.06 4.99
CA SER A 584 -24.41 8.98 5.53
C SER A 584 -24.04 10.46 5.45
N GLY A 585 -22.79 10.80 5.18
CA GLY A 585 -22.37 12.16 4.83
C GLY A 585 -22.90 12.54 3.46
N ILE A 586 -23.47 13.74 3.28
CA ILE A 586 -24.02 14.19 1.99
C ILE A 586 -23.45 15.58 1.66
N THR A 587 -22.98 15.72 0.42
CA THR A 587 -22.41 16.97 -0.12
C THR A 587 -22.86 17.19 -1.57
N THR A 588 -22.57 18.37 -2.12
CA THR A 588 -22.79 18.70 -3.53
C THR A 588 -21.51 18.42 -4.33
N THR A 589 -21.68 17.95 -5.56
CA THR A 589 -20.59 17.87 -6.56
C THR A 589 -20.87 18.83 -7.71
N GLY A 590 -19.82 19.39 -8.32
CA GLY A 590 -19.94 20.27 -9.49
C GLY A 590 -20.74 19.64 -10.63
N GLY A 591 -21.70 20.41 -11.19
CA GLY A 591 -22.63 19.91 -12.20
C GLY A 591 -23.93 19.30 -11.64
N MET A 592 -24.10 19.28 -10.32
CA MET A 592 -25.32 18.88 -9.63
C MET A 592 -25.93 20.06 -8.87
N SER A 593 -27.26 20.19 -8.90
CA SER A 593 -27.99 21.28 -8.23
C SER A 593 -28.47 20.93 -6.81
N ILE A 594 -28.43 19.66 -6.45
CA ILE A 594 -28.90 19.12 -5.16
C ILE A 594 -27.75 18.35 -4.48
N ASP A 595 -27.76 18.38 -3.15
CA ASP A 595 -26.85 17.58 -2.32
C ASP A 595 -27.20 16.09 -2.45
N ARG A 596 -26.42 15.36 -3.25
CA ARG A 596 -26.65 13.93 -3.53
C ARG A 596 -25.38 13.07 -3.53
N THR A 597 -24.24 13.68 -3.21
CA THR A 597 -22.96 12.97 -3.18
C THR A 597 -22.74 12.40 -1.79
N HIS A 598 -22.96 11.10 -1.65
CA HIS A 598 -22.84 10.36 -0.39
C HIS A 598 -21.38 9.98 -0.11
N ARG A 599 -20.97 10.18 1.13
CA ARG A 599 -19.61 9.88 1.63
C ARG A 599 -19.65 9.42 3.08
N PRO A 600 -18.54 8.96 3.67
CA PRO A 600 -18.47 8.65 5.09
C PRO A 600 -18.96 9.81 5.96
N ALA A 601 -19.58 9.50 7.11
CA ALA A 601 -20.20 10.49 8.01
C ALA A 601 -19.26 11.63 8.45
N ASN A 602 -17.96 11.32 8.59
CA ASN A 602 -16.90 12.28 8.96
C ASN A 602 -16.43 13.18 7.79
N GLY A 603 -17.02 13.02 6.59
CA GLY A 603 -16.65 13.79 5.41
C GLY A 603 -15.37 13.35 4.69
N ALA A 604 -14.77 12.23 5.10
CA ALA A 604 -13.57 11.66 4.48
C ALA A 604 -13.79 11.28 3.00
N ALA A 605 -12.68 11.08 2.26
CA ALA A 605 -12.71 10.54 0.91
C ALA A 605 -13.36 9.15 0.88
N VAL A 606 -14.17 8.88 -0.16
CA VAL A 606 -14.96 7.65 -0.22
C VAL A 606 -14.12 6.42 -0.59
N GLY A 607 -13.05 6.57 -1.36
CA GLY A 607 -12.37 5.46 -2.03
C GLY A 607 -11.83 4.41 -1.07
N GLY A 608 -10.92 4.80 -0.19
CA GLY A 608 -10.32 3.91 0.79
C GLY A 608 -11.35 3.30 1.75
N PHE A 609 -12.32 4.09 2.20
CA PHE A 609 -13.41 3.62 3.06
C PHE A 609 -14.25 2.53 2.37
N LEU A 610 -14.61 2.76 1.11
CA LEU A 610 -15.41 1.83 0.30
C LEU A 610 -14.66 0.52 0.05
N ILE A 611 -13.40 0.60 -0.38
CA ILE A 611 -12.60 -0.60 -0.66
C ILE A 611 -12.37 -1.41 0.61
N SER A 612 -12.02 -0.78 1.73
CA SER A 612 -11.88 -1.49 3.02
C SER A 612 -13.16 -2.25 3.39
N GLY A 613 -14.31 -1.62 3.27
CA GLY A 613 -15.59 -2.27 3.54
C GLY A 613 -15.91 -3.42 2.60
N LEU A 614 -15.65 -3.26 1.29
CA LEU A 614 -15.85 -4.33 0.29
C LEU A 614 -14.90 -5.50 0.51
N VAL A 615 -13.61 -5.25 0.77
CA VAL A 615 -12.62 -6.29 1.06
C VAL A 615 -13.01 -7.07 2.33
N LYS A 616 -13.45 -6.40 3.39
CA LYS A 616 -13.99 -7.05 4.58
C LYS A 616 -15.15 -8.01 4.26
N ASN A 617 -16.00 -7.63 3.31
CA ASN A 617 -17.11 -8.47 2.85
C ASN A 617 -16.66 -9.64 1.97
N ILE A 618 -15.63 -9.47 1.12
CA ILE A 618 -14.98 -10.57 0.37
C ILE A 618 -14.43 -11.61 1.34
N ASN A 619 -13.68 -11.14 2.32
CA ASN A 619 -13.03 -11.98 3.31
C ASN A 619 -14.05 -12.73 4.20
N LYS A 620 -15.10 -12.04 4.65
CA LYS A 620 -16.20 -12.63 5.43
C LYS A 620 -16.87 -13.81 4.71
N ARG A 621 -16.90 -13.77 3.39
CA ARG A 621 -17.49 -14.81 2.54
C ARG A 621 -16.48 -15.87 2.11
N GLY A 622 -15.20 -15.68 2.39
CA GLY A 622 -14.14 -16.59 1.95
C GLY A 622 -13.97 -16.63 0.42
N ILE A 623 -14.29 -15.52 -0.28
CA ILE A 623 -14.13 -15.45 -1.73
C ILE A 623 -12.63 -15.39 -2.04
N GLU A 624 -12.12 -16.32 -2.83
CA GLU A 624 -10.71 -16.39 -3.21
C GLU A 624 -10.32 -15.22 -4.10
N VAL A 625 -9.14 -14.64 -3.84
CA VAL A 625 -8.54 -13.59 -4.65
C VAL A 625 -7.13 -14.00 -5.06
N MET A 626 -6.88 -14.14 -6.36
CA MET A 626 -5.54 -14.38 -6.91
C MET A 626 -4.94 -13.03 -7.31
N LEU A 627 -3.94 -12.57 -6.57
CA LEU A 627 -3.16 -11.37 -6.89
C LEU A 627 -2.03 -11.71 -7.87
N GLU A 628 -1.40 -10.68 -8.47
CA GLU A 628 -0.28 -10.80 -9.40
C GLU A 628 -0.55 -11.79 -10.56
N THR A 629 -1.83 -11.98 -10.86
CA THR A 629 -2.33 -12.96 -11.85
C THR A 629 -3.12 -12.26 -12.93
N SER A 630 -2.68 -12.37 -14.17
CA SER A 630 -3.34 -11.75 -15.33
C SER A 630 -4.22 -12.74 -16.07
N VAL A 631 -5.46 -12.38 -16.35
CA VAL A 631 -6.25 -13.09 -17.36
C VAL A 631 -5.79 -12.64 -18.75
N THR A 632 -5.42 -13.58 -19.60
CA THR A 632 -4.90 -13.32 -20.96
C THR A 632 -5.90 -13.65 -22.05
N GLU A 633 -6.85 -14.55 -21.77
CA GLU A 633 -7.81 -15.05 -22.73
C GLU A 633 -9.06 -15.59 -22.03
N ILE A 634 -10.24 -15.39 -22.66
CA ILE A 634 -11.48 -16.08 -22.30
C ILE A 634 -11.68 -17.22 -23.30
N ILE A 635 -11.79 -18.43 -22.78
CA ILE A 635 -11.92 -19.64 -23.59
C ILE A 635 -13.40 -19.92 -23.82
N THR A 636 -13.76 -20.10 -25.11
CA THR A 636 -15.14 -20.38 -25.50
C THR A 636 -15.24 -21.67 -26.33
N GLU A 637 -16.30 -22.44 -26.10
CA GLU A 637 -16.67 -23.57 -26.94
C GLU A 637 -18.14 -23.42 -27.36
N ASN A 638 -18.42 -23.59 -28.63
CA ASN A 638 -19.77 -23.38 -29.18
C ASN A 638 -20.38 -22.03 -28.78
N HIS A 639 -19.60 -20.97 -28.80
CA HIS A 639 -19.98 -19.60 -28.40
C HIS A 639 -20.38 -19.43 -26.93
N LYS A 640 -20.03 -20.35 -26.04
CA LYS A 640 -20.23 -20.26 -24.60
C LYS A 640 -18.90 -20.26 -23.89
N VAL A 641 -18.79 -19.49 -22.80
CA VAL A 641 -17.61 -19.50 -21.93
C VAL A 641 -17.44 -20.88 -21.29
N VAL A 642 -16.22 -21.41 -21.33
CA VAL A 642 -15.84 -22.67 -20.64
C VAL A 642 -14.65 -22.46 -19.70
N GLY A 643 -13.97 -21.32 -19.76
CA GLY A 643 -12.85 -21.02 -18.87
C GLY A 643 -12.14 -19.72 -19.19
N VAL A 644 -11.13 -19.43 -18.41
CA VAL A 644 -10.18 -18.33 -18.65
C VAL A 644 -8.75 -18.87 -18.57
N LYS A 645 -7.87 -18.31 -19.41
CA LYS A 645 -6.43 -18.56 -19.33
C LYS A 645 -5.79 -17.50 -18.48
N ILE A 646 -5.03 -17.92 -17.49
CA ILE A 646 -4.31 -17.02 -16.60
C ILE A 646 -2.81 -17.14 -16.81
N LEU A 647 -2.10 -16.07 -16.47
CA LEU A 647 -0.65 -15.97 -16.44
C LEU A 647 -0.27 -15.45 -15.05
N GLU A 648 0.48 -16.25 -14.30
CA GLU A 648 1.02 -15.91 -12.99
C GLU A 648 2.34 -15.13 -13.10
N GLU A 649 2.80 -14.51 -12.04
CA GLU A 649 4.01 -13.70 -12.03
C GLU A 649 5.28 -14.49 -12.45
N ASP A 650 5.36 -15.76 -12.08
CA ASP A 650 6.48 -16.65 -12.43
C ASP A 650 6.52 -17.05 -13.91
N GLY A 651 5.55 -16.58 -14.72
CA GLY A 651 5.39 -16.91 -16.12
C GLY A 651 4.65 -18.21 -16.37
N SER A 652 4.19 -18.91 -15.35
CA SER A 652 3.33 -20.10 -15.49
C SER A 652 1.96 -19.71 -16.04
N SER A 653 1.39 -20.58 -16.88
CA SER A 653 0.06 -20.35 -17.45
C SER A 653 -0.81 -21.56 -17.18
N GLN A 654 -2.01 -21.31 -16.67
CA GLN A 654 -3.00 -22.34 -16.41
C GLN A 654 -4.39 -21.90 -16.87
N THR A 655 -5.31 -22.85 -16.92
CA THR A 655 -6.71 -22.59 -17.25
C THR A 655 -7.58 -22.78 -16.03
N ILE A 656 -8.44 -21.82 -15.76
CA ILE A 656 -9.50 -21.91 -14.76
C ILE A 656 -10.82 -22.18 -15.49
N LYS A 657 -11.49 -23.28 -15.19
CA LYS A 657 -12.80 -23.60 -15.77
C LYS A 657 -13.86 -22.70 -15.12
N THR A 658 -14.75 -22.15 -15.96
CA THR A 658 -15.88 -21.33 -15.48
C THR A 658 -16.97 -21.27 -16.53
N LYS A 659 -18.20 -21.02 -16.08
CA LYS A 659 -19.36 -20.83 -16.97
C LYS A 659 -19.62 -19.36 -17.29
N ALA A 660 -19.18 -18.45 -16.43
CA ALA A 660 -19.37 -17.02 -16.63
C ALA A 660 -18.15 -16.21 -16.19
N VAL A 661 -17.88 -15.11 -16.92
CA VAL A 661 -16.78 -14.19 -16.64
C VAL A 661 -17.32 -12.77 -16.51
N ILE A 662 -16.94 -12.08 -15.44
CA ILE A 662 -17.24 -10.66 -15.23
C ILE A 662 -15.95 -9.87 -15.39
N ILE A 663 -15.88 -8.98 -16.38
CA ILE A 663 -14.74 -8.11 -16.62
C ILE A 663 -14.95 -6.77 -15.91
N ALA A 664 -14.09 -6.50 -14.91
CA ALA A 664 -14.13 -5.30 -14.06
C ALA A 664 -12.73 -4.65 -13.94
N THR A 665 -11.97 -4.66 -15.04
CA THR A 665 -10.54 -4.33 -15.10
C THR A 665 -10.23 -2.83 -15.12
N GLY A 666 -11.24 -1.97 -15.04
CA GLY A 666 -11.08 -0.54 -15.21
C GLY A 666 -10.82 -0.10 -16.66
N GLY A 667 -10.50 1.18 -16.83
CA GLY A 667 -10.26 1.79 -18.14
C GLY A 667 -8.83 1.60 -18.67
N PHE A 668 -8.44 2.48 -19.61
CA PHE A 668 -7.14 2.41 -20.29
C PHE A 668 -6.26 3.65 -20.10
N SER A 669 -6.55 4.46 -19.09
CA SER A 669 -5.89 5.76 -18.85
C SER A 669 -4.39 5.67 -18.51
N ALA A 670 -3.89 4.52 -18.09
CA ALA A 670 -2.46 4.26 -17.89
C ALA A 670 -1.77 3.59 -19.09
N ASN A 671 -2.46 3.44 -20.21
CA ASN A 671 -1.92 2.91 -21.47
C ASN A 671 -1.70 4.04 -22.47
N GLU A 672 -0.51 4.62 -22.47
CA GLU A 672 -0.15 5.75 -23.35
C GLU A 672 -0.47 5.47 -24.82
N LYS A 673 -0.21 4.26 -25.32
CA LYS A 673 -0.48 3.89 -26.71
C LYS A 673 -1.98 3.88 -27.05
N MET A 674 -2.83 3.42 -26.10
CA MET A 674 -4.27 3.48 -26.29
C MET A 674 -4.78 4.92 -26.19
N VAL A 675 -4.29 5.70 -25.24
CA VAL A 675 -4.63 7.12 -25.12
C VAL A 675 -4.24 7.87 -26.39
N GLU A 676 -3.00 7.72 -26.88
CA GLU A 676 -2.51 8.35 -28.10
C GLU A 676 -3.32 7.90 -29.35
N LYS A 677 -3.70 6.62 -29.43
CA LYS A 677 -4.53 6.09 -30.52
C LYS A 677 -5.87 6.83 -30.63
N TYR A 678 -6.53 7.07 -29.51
CA TYR A 678 -7.88 7.66 -29.48
C TYR A 678 -7.89 9.17 -29.28
N ARG A 679 -6.85 9.74 -28.64
CA ARG A 679 -6.65 11.17 -28.36
C ARG A 679 -5.18 11.54 -28.59
N PRO A 680 -4.76 11.73 -29.84
CA PRO A 680 -3.36 12.09 -30.17
C PRO A 680 -2.88 13.39 -29.52
N ASP A 681 -3.79 14.30 -29.23
CA ASP A 681 -3.53 15.56 -28.51
C ASP A 681 -3.14 15.37 -27.05
N LEU A 682 -3.32 14.17 -26.47
CA LEU A 682 -2.93 13.83 -25.10
C LEU A 682 -1.59 13.07 -25.03
N LYS A 683 -0.85 12.99 -26.13
CA LYS A 683 0.48 12.38 -26.15
C LYS A 683 1.42 13.06 -25.18
N GLY A 684 2.04 12.27 -24.30
CA GLY A 684 3.04 12.74 -23.32
C GLY A 684 2.46 13.34 -22.05
N PHE A 685 1.13 13.42 -21.90
CA PHE A 685 0.53 13.79 -20.61
C PHE A 685 0.48 12.57 -19.67
N VAL A 686 0.73 12.83 -18.39
CA VAL A 686 0.67 11.83 -17.33
C VAL A 686 -0.77 11.41 -17.02
N THR A 687 -0.93 10.38 -16.20
CA THR A 687 -2.23 9.94 -15.72
C THR A 687 -2.33 10.02 -14.19
N THR A 688 -3.48 10.41 -13.67
CA THR A 688 -3.80 10.35 -12.23
C THR A 688 -4.21 8.95 -11.77
N ASN A 689 -4.24 7.98 -12.69
CA ASN A 689 -4.69 6.62 -12.43
C ASN A 689 -3.55 5.73 -11.93
N HIS A 690 -3.92 4.60 -11.32
CA HIS A 690 -2.93 3.58 -11.00
C HIS A 690 -2.49 2.82 -12.28
N LYS A 691 -1.30 2.23 -12.22
CA LYS A 691 -0.65 1.60 -13.39
C LYS A 691 -1.41 0.40 -13.99
N GLY A 692 -2.29 -0.21 -13.22
CA GLY A 692 -3.13 -1.31 -13.67
C GLY A 692 -4.24 -0.90 -14.67
N ALA A 693 -4.54 0.39 -14.86
CA ALA A 693 -5.56 0.87 -15.80
C ALA A 693 -5.06 0.84 -17.26
N THR A 694 -4.76 -0.35 -17.76
CA THR A 694 -4.08 -0.56 -19.06
C THR A 694 -5.01 -0.90 -20.22
N GLY A 695 -6.32 -1.03 -19.99
CA GLY A 695 -7.29 -1.45 -20.99
C GLY A 695 -7.23 -2.93 -21.37
N SER A 696 -6.55 -3.76 -20.59
CA SER A 696 -6.37 -5.19 -20.90
C SER A 696 -7.70 -5.94 -21.05
N GLY A 697 -8.71 -5.64 -20.23
CA GLY A 697 -10.04 -6.25 -20.37
C GLY A 697 -10.74 -5.86 -21.66
N ILE A 698 -10.62 -4.60 -22.11
CA ILE A 698 -11.15 -4.17 -23.41
C ILE A 698 -10.51 -5.00 -24.55
N VAL A 699 -9.17 -5.13 -24.53
CA VAL A 699 -8.45 -5.90 -25.55
C VAL A 699 -8.85 -7.37 -25.57
N ILE A 700 -9.05 -7.98 -24.39
CA ILE A 700 -9.52 -9.37 -24.29
C ILE A 700 -10.92 -9.52 -24.90
N LEU A 701 -11.82 -8.58 -24.60
CA LEU A 701 -13.19 -8.61 -25.09
C LEU A 701 -13.29 -8.29 -26.59
N GLU A 702 -12.46 -7.37 -27.11
CA GLU A 702 -12.38 -7.13 -28.56
C GLU A 702 -11.96 -8.38 -29.35
N LYS A 703 -11.06 -9.22 -28.78
CA LYS A 703 -10.70 -10.52 -29.39
C LYS A 703 -11.88 -11.50 -29.47
N LEU A 704 -12.85 -11.37 -28.58
CA LEU A 704 -14.12 -12.13 -28.65
C LEU A 704 -15.16 -11.48 -29.55
N GLY A 705 -14.83 -10.36 -30.20
CA GLY A 705 -15.73 -9.64 -31.08
C GLY A 705 -16.62 -8.61 -30.38
N ALA A 706 -16.32 -8.22 -29.14
CA ALA A 706 -17.08 -7.20 -28.44
C ALA A 706 -17.03 -5.86 -29.17
N GLY A 707 -18.18 -5.17 -29.21
CA GLY A 707 -18.26 -3.79 -29.66
C GLY A 707 -17.72 -2.82 -28.61
N THR A 708 -17.17 -1.68 -29.06
CA THR A 708 -16.71 -0.59 -28.19
C THR A 708 -17.43 0.70 -28.56
N VAL A 709 -17.57 1.61 -27.60
CA VAL A 709 -18.21 2.92 -27.77
C VAL A 709 -17.44 3.98 -27.00
N ASP A 710 -17.52 5.22 -27.47
CA ASP A 710 -16.96 6.43 -26.81
C ASP A 710 -15.44 6.38 -26.53
N MET A 711 -14.67 5.56 -27.23
CA MET A 711 -13.24 5.36 -26.96
C MET A 711 -12.40 6.64 -27.04
N GLY A 712 -12.83 7.64 -27.81
CA GLY A 712 -12.21 8.97 -27.88
C GLY A 712 -12.63 9.92 -26.75
N GLU A 713 -13.63 9.56 -25.95
CA GLU A 713 -14.09 10.38 -24.85
C GLU A 713 -13.23 10.08 -23.60
N ILE A 714 -12.15 10.84 -23.45
CA ILE A 714 -11.20 10.71 -22.35
C ILE A 714 -11.26 12.00 -21.53
N GLN A 715 -11.60 11.87 -20.26
CA GLN A 715 -11.63 12.99 -19.32
C GLN A 715 -10.21 13.29 -18.85
N ILE A 716 -9.86 14.57 -18.92
CA ILE A 716 -8.59 15.09 -18.43
C ILE A 716 -8.82 16.02 -17.24
N HIS A 717 -7.89 16.05 -16.32
CA HIS A 717 -7.87 17.02 -15.24
C HIS A 717 -6.87 18.12 -15.58
N PRO A 718 -7.23 19.41 -15.52
CA PRO A 718 -6.40 20.49 -16.03
C PRO A 718 -5.11 20.73 -15.21
N THR A 719 -5.11 20.35 -13.95
CA THR A 719 -4.06 20.71 -13.01
C THR A 719 -3.44 19.46 -12.39
N VAL A 720 -2.52 18.82 -13.15
CA VAL A 720 -1.73 17.65 -12.70
C VAL A 720 -0.26 18.03 -12.82
N GLU A 721 0.50 17.77 -11.76
CA GLU A 721 1.95 17.91 -11.82
C GLU A 721 2.53 16.74 -12.65
N GLN A 722 3.43 17.04 -13.59
CA GLN A 722 3.79 16.11 -14.66
C GLN A 722 4.91 15.12 -14.27
N THR A 723 5.66 15.38 -13.21
CA THR A 723 6.74 14.49 -12.76
C THR A 723 6.22 13.37 -11.87
N THR A 724 5.34 13.73 -10.94
CA THR A 724 4.79 12.80 -9.93
C THR A 724 3.41 12.29 -10.28
N SER A 725 2.76 12.87 -11.30
CA SER A 725 1.34 12.63 -11.63
C SER A 725 0.37 13.11 -10.54
N TYR A 726 0.81 14.02 -9.67
CA TYR A 726 0.03 14.49 -8.54
C TYR A 726 -1.10 15.41 -9.02
N LEU A 727 -2.31 15.16 -8.52
CA LEU A 727 -3.48 15.97 -8.85
C LEU A 727 -3.56 17.20 -7.95
N ILE A 728 -3.44 18.40 -8.54
CA ILE A 728 -3.61 19.65 -7.80
C ILE A 728 -5.10 20.02 -7.79
N SER A 729 -5.67 20.08 -6.59
CA SER A 729 -7.10 20.30 -6.36
C SER A 729 -7.62 21.61 -6.93
N GLU A 730 -8.85 21.63 -7.38
CA GLU A 730 -9.56 22.85 -7.80
C GLU A 730 -9.71 23.87 -6.67
N SER A 731 -9.57 23.45 -5.40
CA SER A 731 -9.74 24.32 -4.23
C SER A 731 -8.80 25.52 -4.21
N ILE A 732 -7.56 25.39 -4.73
CA ILE A 732 -6.62 26.51 -4.80
C ILE A 732 -7.15 27.58 -5.77
N ARG A 733 -7.61 27.17 -6.95
CA ARG A 733 -8.21 28.09 -7.93
C ARG A 733 -9.48 28.72 -7.38
N GLY A 734 -10.30 27.93 -6.67
CA GLY A 734 -11.48 28.42 -5.94
C GLY A 734 -11.16 29.38 -4.79
N GLY A 735 -9.96 29.30 -4.22
CA GLY A 735 -9.43 30.20 -3.20
C GLY A 735 -8.96 31.55 -3.74
N GLY A 736 -8.66 31.66 -5.05
CA GLY A 736 -8.20 32.91 -5.65
C GLY A 736 -6.95 32.76 -6.53
N ALA A 737 -6.32 31.61 -6.59
CA ALA A 737 -5.16 31.41 -7.45
C ALA A 737 -5.50 31.61 -8.94
N ILE A 738 -4.51 32.05 -9.73
CA ILE A 738 -4.61 32.26 -11.16
C ILE A 738 -3.78 31.25 -11.94
N LEU A 739 -4.12 31.05 -13.21
CA LEU A 739 -3.32 30.29 -14.16
C LEU A 739 -2.53 31.25 -15.06
N VAL A 740 -1.21 31.08 -15.12
CA VAL A 740 -0.32 31.85 -15.99
C VAL A 740 0.47 30.95 -16.92
N SER A 741 0.58 31.33 -18.19
CA SER A 741 1.42 30.68 -19.19
C SER A 741 2.92 30.97 -18.95
N GLN A 742 3.81 30.30 -19.68
CA GLN A 742 5.24 30.61 -19.69
C GLN A 742 5.53 32.06 -20.14
N SER A 743 4.61 32.69 -20.89
CA SER A 743 4.71 34.12 -21.21
C SER A 743 4.35 35.07 -20.06
N GLY A 744 3.90 34.56 -18.93
CA GLY A 744 3.53 35.32 -17.73
C GLY A 744 2.12 35.92 -17.79
N GLN A 745 1.28 35.50 -18.72
CA GLN A 745 -0.09 36.03 -18.92
C GLN A 745 -1.14 35.01 -18.50
N ARG A 746 -2.28 35.50 -17.96
CA ARG A 746 -3.50 34.69 -17.82
C ARG A 746 -4.05 34.43 -19.23
N PHE A 747 -4.73 33.34 -19.41
CA PHE A 747 -5.23 32.91 -20.71
C PHE A 747 -6.63 32.34 -20.68
N ILE A 748 -7.25 32.18 -19.49
CA ILE A 748 -8.60 31.62 -19.31
C ILE A 748 -9.19 32.04 -17.97
N ASN A 749 -10.53 31.90 -17.83
CA ASN A 749 -11.19 31.81 -16.53
C ASN A 749 -10.79 30.50 -15.83
N GLU A 750 -10.08 30.61 -14.74
CA GLU A 750 -9.51 29.47 -14.00
C GLU A 750 -10.57 28.53 -13.40
N LEU A 751 -11.79 28.99 -13.28
CA LEU A 751 -12.92 28.22 -12.72
C LEU A 751 -13.93 27.77 -13.80
N ASP A 752 -13.59 27.91 -15.09
CA ASP A 752 -14.39 27.29 -16.14
C ASP A 752 -14.29 25.73 -16.05
N THR A 753 -15.06 25.03 -16.87
CA THR A 753 -15.11 23.56 -16.83
C THR A 753 -13.75 22.92 -17.12
N ARG A 754 -13.49 21.73 -16.55
CA ARG A 754 -12.20 21.02 -16.67
C ARG A 754 -11.75 20.86 -18.11
N ASP A 755 -12.69 20.52 -19.01
CA ASP A 755 -12.41 20.32 -20.43
C ASP A 755 -11.97 21.62 -21.13
N LYS A 756 -12.59 22.75 -20.80
CA LYS A 756 -12.22 24.04 -21.37
C LYS A 756 -10.84 24.51 -20.86
N VAL A 757 -10.63 24.44 -19.54
CA VAL A 757 -9.34 24.84 -18.95
C VAL A 757 -8.20 23.98 -19.52
N SER A 758 -8.42 22.67 -19.61
CA SER A 758 -7.45 21.76 -20.20
C SER A 758 -7.19 22.07 -21.68
N ALA A 759 -8.23 22.33 -22.46
CA ALA A 759 -8.10 22.66 -23.87
C ALA A 759 -7.27 23.92 -24.10
N GLU A 760 -7.42 24.94 -23.25
CA GLU A 760 -6.63 26.16 -23.37
C GLU A 760 -5.17 25.95 -22.93
N ILE A 761 -4.91 25.11 -21.93
CA ILE A 761 -3.52 24.73 -21.57
C ILE A 761 -2.85 23.96 -22.71
N ILE A 762 -3.55 23.01 -23.34
CA ILE A 762 -3.04 22.22 -24.49
C ILE A 762 -2.69 23.12 -25.69
N LYS A 763 -3.40 24.24 -25.88
CA LYS A 763 -3.11 25.21 -26.96
C LYS A 763 -1.88 26.05 -26.70
N LEU A 764 -1.41 26.14 -25.45
CA LEU A 764 -0.17 26.88 -25.16
C LEU A 764 1.02 26.22 -25.88
N PRO A 765 2.00 26.94 -26.35
CA PRO A 765 3.15 26.37 -27.04
C PRO A 765 3.90 25.33 -26.24
N GLU A 766 3.92 25.49 -24.92
CA GLU A 766 4.61 24.61 -23.98
C GLU A 766 3.76 23.45 -23.48
N HIS A 767 2.44 23.48 -23.72
CA HIS A 767 1.44 22.53 -23.22
C HIS A 767 1.36 22.41 -21.69
N TYR A 768 1.84 23.43 -20.96
CA TYR A 768 1.73 23.54 -19.49
C TYR A 768 1.47 24.99 -19.06
N SER A 769 1.13 25.18 -17.80
CA SER A 769 0.97 26.49 -17.16
C SER A 769 1.42 26.43 -15.70
N TYR A 770 1.32 27.55 -14.99
CA TYR A 770 1.59 27.62 -13.57
C TYR A 770 0.33 28.08 -12.83
N ILE A 771 0.02 27.41 -11.70
CA ILE A 771 -0.92 27.92 -10.71
C ILE A 771 -0.14 28.87 -9.82
N LEU A 772 -0.53 30.14 -9.78
CA LEU A 772 0.13 31.18 -8.98
C LEU A 772 -0.79 31.63 -7.86
N PHE A 773 -0.25 31.70 -6.63
CA PHE A 773 -0.98 32.11 -5.43
C PHE A 773 -0.01 32.71 -4.40
N ASP A 774 -0.57 33.24 -3.31
CA ASP A 774 0.17 33.88 -2.23
C ASP A 774 -0.01 33.21 -0.87
N GLN A 775 0.62 33.74 0.17
CA GLN A 775 0.55 33.15 1.53
C GLN A 775 -0.89 33.11 2.06
N GLN A 776 -1.73 34.10 1.77
CA GLN A 776 -3.10 34.07 2.25
C GLN A 776 -3.91 32.91 1.68
N ILE A 777 -3.76 32.62 0.39
CA ILE A 777 -4.42 31.48 -0.24
C ILE A 777 -3.87 30.16 0.33
N ARG A 778 -2.57 30.10 0.64
CA ARG A 778 -1.95 28.97 1.33
C ARG A 778 -2.57 28.73 2.72
N ASP A 779 -2.68 29.79 3.53
CA ASP A 779 -3.23 29.71 4.89
C ASP A 779 -4.70 29.24 4.91
N GLU A 780 -5.47 29.65 3.90
CA GLU A 780 -6.89 29.30 3.78
C GLU A 780 -7.14 27.92 3.15
N ASN A 781 -6.11 27.32 2.53
CA ASN A 781 -6.25 26.05 1.81
C ASN A 781 -5.25 24.99 2.29
N LYS A 782 -5.67 24.17 3.23
CA LYS A 782 -4.83 23.13 3.83
C LYS A 782 -4.18 22.16 2.82
N ASN A 783 -4.78 21.97 1.63
CA ASN A 783 -4.18 21.12 0.60
C ASN A 783 -2.84 21.67 0.08
N VAL A 784 -2.56 22.94 0.25
CA VAL A 784 -1.30 23.54 -0.21
C VAL A 784 -0.11 22.99 0.58
N GLU A 785 -0.29 22.69 1.87
CA GLU A 785 0.78 22.10 2.69
C GLU A 785 1.19 20.72 2.17
N GLU A 786 0.25 19.96 1.66
CA GLU A 786 0.51 18.69 1.00
C GLU A 786 1.38 18.88 -0.26
N TYR A 787 1.08 19.90 -1.09
CA TYR A 787 1.88 20.18 -2.28
C TYR A 787 3.27 20.72 -1.94
N VAL A 788 3.40 21.44 -0.84
CA VAL A 788 4.70 21.90 -0.31
C VAL A 788 5.52 20.71 0.18
N SER A 789 4.89 19.77 0.91
CA SER A 789 5.56 18.56 1.42
C SER A 789 6.02 17.62 0.29
N HIS A 790 5.32 17.64 -0.85
CA HIS A 790 5.71 16.92 -2.06
C HIS A 790 6.69 17.69 -2.96
N GLU A 791 7.24 18.82 -2.50
CA GLU A 791 8.17 19.67 -3.26
C GLU A 791 7.63 20.14 -4.62
N LEU A 792 6.31 20.20 -4.77
CA LEU A 792 5.66 20.62 -6.02
C LEU A 792 5.59 22.15 -6.16
N VAL A 793 5.97 22.88 -5.11
CA VAL A 793 5.73 24.31 -4.99
C VAL A 793 7.03 25.10 -5.10
N THR A 794 7.12 26.00 -6.09
CA THR A 794 8.18 27.00 -6.16
C THR A 794 7.79 28.22 -5.32
N GLN A 795 8.61 28.58 -4.35
CA GLN A 795 8.38 29.72 -3.45
C GLN A 795 9.35 30.86 -3.74
N ALA A 796 8.87 32.12 -3.59
CA ALA A 796 9.68 33.33 -3.66
C ALA A 796 9.10 34.46 -2.78
N ASN A 797 9.94 35.39 -2.34
CA ASN A 797 9.48 36.51 -1.49
C ASN A 797 8.76 37.60 -2.27
N THR A 798 9.06 37.74 -3.56
CA THR A 798 8.41 38.71 -4.46
C THR A 798 7.98 38.07 -5.77
N ILE A 799 7.05 38.71 -6.48
CA ILE A 799 6.60 38.26 -7.82
C ILE A 799 7.77 38.29 -8.82
N GLU A 800 8.68 39.24 -8.69
CA GLU A 800 9.86 39.39 -9.56
C GLU A 800 10.83 38.22 -9.35
N GLU A 801 11.07 37.82 -8.10
CA GLU A 801 11.88 36.65 -7.75
C GLU A 801 11.21 35.36 -8.25
N LEU A 802 9.90 35.25 -8.07
CA LEU A 802 9.14 34.10 -8.56
C LEU A 802 9.23 33.97 -10.09
N ALA A 803 9.09 35.08 -10.80
CA ALA A 803 9.23 35.13 -12.25
C ALA A 803 10.62 34.63 -12.71
N GLN A 804 11.69 35.04 -12.01
CA GLN A 804 13.06 34.58 -12.30
C GLN A 804 13.20 33.09 -12.12
N LYS A 805 12.69 32.52 -11.00
CA LYS A 805 12.73 31.08 -10.73
C LYS A 805 11.97 30.27 -11.79
N LEU A 806 10.87 30.80 -12.31
CA LEU A 806 10.05 30.18 -13.35
C LEU A 806 10.54 30.47 -14.77
N SER A 807 11.59 31.28 -14.94
CA SER A 807 12.07 31.76 -16.26
C SER A 807 10.99 32.49 -17.05
N ILE A 808 10.17 33.29 -16.36
CA ILE A 808 9.10 34.16 -16.92
C ILE A 808 9.59 35.60 -16.97
N ASP A 809 9.13 36.41 -17.97
CA ASP A 809 9.41 37.85 -17.98
C ASP A 809 8.79 38.52 -16.75
N SER A 810 9.67 39.05 -15.89
CA SER A 810 9.28 39.64 -14.61
C SER A 810 8.29 40.79 -14.75
N LYS A 811 8.49 41.64 -15.75
CA LYS A 811 7.60 42.79 -15.98
C LYS A 811 6.21 42.39 -16.42
N THR A 812 6.12 41.34 -17.23
CA THR A 812 4.84 40.81 -17.68
C THR A 812 4.09 40.14 -16.53
N LEU A 813 4.78 39.26 -15.73
CA LEU A 813 4.13 38.57 -14.60
C LEU A 813 3.62 39.59 -13.56
N THR A 814 4.45 40.57 -13.16
CA THR A 814 4.05 41.63 -12.21
C THR A 814 2.83 42.40 -12.69
N ARG A 815 2.77 42.74 -13.98
CA ARG A 815 1.61 43.43 -14.58
C ARG A 815 0.36 42.54 -14.59
N THR A 816 0.52 41.25 -14.89
CA THR A 816 -0.58 40.28 -14.88
C THR A 816 -1.20 40.16 -13.49
N VAL A 817 -0.36 40.00 -12.46
CA VAL A 817 -0.81 39.90 -11.07
C VAL A 817 -1.48 41.21 -10.62
N ALA A 818 -0.88 42.36 -10.92
CA ALA A 818 -1.45 43.66 -10.57
C ALA A 818 -2.83 43.88 -11.23
N ARG A 819 -2.99 43.48 -12.51
CA ARG A 819 -4.28 43.57 -13.21
C ARG A 819 -5.33 42.64 -12.59
N TYR A 820 -4.96 41.40 -12.26
CA TYR A 820 -5.87 40.47 -11.57
C TYR A 820 -6.27 41.02 -10.19
N ASN A 821 -5.36 41.61 -9.45
CA ASN A 821 -5.64 42.21 -8.14
C ASN A 821 -6.71 43.30 -8.22
N GLN A 822 -6.68 44.16 -9.25
CA GLN A 822 -7.75 45.12 -9.50
C GLN A 822 -9.11 44.45 -9.75
N PHE A 823 -9.13 43.29 -10.47
CA PHE A 823 -10.36 42.53 -10.68
C PHE A 823 -10.87 41.89 -9.39
N ALA A 824 -9.97 41.39 -8.54
CA ALA A 824 -10.31 40.80 -7.25
C ALA A 824 -10.92 41.86 -6.29
N GLU A 825 -10.37 43.09 -6.27
CA GLU A 825 -10.90 44.21 -5.50
C GLU A 825 -12.27 44.66 -6.01
N ASN A 826 -12.42 44.79 -7.33
CA ASN A 826 -13.66 45.23 -7.98
C ASN A 826 -14.71 44.13 -8.11
N LYS A 827 -14.38 42.87 -7.75
CA LYS A 827 -15.21 41.70 -7.92
C LYS A 827 -15.71 41.47 -9.36
N LYS A 828 -14.91 41.92 -10.34
CA LYS A 828 -15.25 41.85 -11.77
C LYS A 828 -14.00 41.56 -12.60
N ASP A 829 -13.92 40.43 -13.19
CA ASP A 829 -12.85 40.04 -14.13
C ASP A 829 -13.27 40.42 -15.56
N GLU A 830 -12.67 41.50 -16.10
CA GLU A 830 -12.95 42.03 -17.43
C GLU A 830 -12.26 41.25 -18.55
N ASP A 831 -11.22 40.44 -18.22
CA ASP A 831 -10.43 39.73 -19.22
C ASP A 831 -11.10 38.39 -19.60
N PHE A 832 -11.53 37.61 -18.60
CA PHE A 832 -12.03 36.27 -18.82
C PHE A 832 -13.41 35.99 -18.17
N GLY A 833 -14.02 36.98 -17.58
CA GLY A 833 -15.37 36.89 -17.04
C GLY A 833 -15.50 35.99 -15.81
N ARG A 834 -14.44 35.80 -15.02
CA ARG A 834 -14.50 35.06 -13.77
C ARG A 834 -15.38 35.81 -12.77
N THR A 835 -16.41 35.12 -12.25
CA THR A 835 -17.41 35.71 -11.34
C THR A 835 -17.31 35.22 -9.90
N THR A 836 -16.55 34.18 -9.64
CA THR A 836 -16.41 33.54 -8.32
C THR A 836 -14.94 33.26 -7.98
N GLY A 837 -14.66 32.97 -6.70
CA GLY A 837 -13.31 32.65 -6.25
C GLY A 837 -12.29 33.77 -6.30
N MET A 838 -12.68 34.98 -6.55
CA MET A 838 -11.84 36.18 -6.44
C MET A 838 -11.97 36.78 -5.03
N ARG A 839 -11.50 36.00 -4.03
CA ARG A 839 -11.69 36.36 -2.61
C ARG A 839 -10.80 37.50 -2.18
N HIS A 840 -9.53 37.41 -2.56
CA HIS A 840 -8.45 38.33 -2.17
C HIS A 840 -7.56 38.68 -3.36
N PRO A 841 -6.91 39.87 -3.36
CA PRO A 841 -5.77 40.13 -4.23
C PRO A 841 -4.60 39.18 -3.89
N ILE A 842 -3.80 38.83 -4.86
CA ILE A 842 -2.53 38.10 -4.69
C ILE A 842 -1.43 39.12 -4.38
N ASN A 843 -1.26 39.47 -3.10
CA ASN A 843 -0.37 40.55 -2.68
C ASN A 843 0.34 40.32 -1.34
N LYS A 844 0.13 39.18 -0.70
CA LYS A 844 0.77 38.81 0.59
C LYS A 844 1.86 37.78 0.37
N GLY A 845 3.09 38.22 0.27
CA GLY A 845 4.23 37.31 0.18
C GLY A 845 4.41 36.43 1.44
N PRO A 846 5.07 35.26 1.35
CA PRO A 846 5.68 34.72 0.11
C PRO A 846 4.66 34.35 -0.99
N PHE A 847 5.17 34.30 -2.23
CA PHE A 847 4.38 33.91 -3.41
C PHE A 847 4.80 32.52 -3.87
N TYR A 848 3.87 31.81 -4.47
CA TYR A 848 4.00 30.39 -4.79
C TYR A 848 3.56 30.12 -6.21
N ALA A 849 4.20 29.14 -6.84
CA ALA A 849 3.76 28.60 -8.12
C ALA A 849 3.88 27.08 -8.16
N ILE A 850 2.93 26.44 -8.82
CA ILE A 850 2.99 25.01 -9.14
C ILE A 850 2.94 24.86 -10.66
N LYS A 851 3.89 24.15 -11.25
CA LYS A 851 3.89 23.80 -12.67
C LYS A 851 2.90 22.68 -12.90
N ILE A 852 1.94 22.89 -13.79
CA ILE A 852 0.89 21.92 -14.08
C ILE A 852 0.63 21.79 -15.59
N ALA A 853 0.18 20.64 -15.99
CA ALA A 853 -0.43 20.42 -17.29
C ALA A 853 -1.64 19.48 -17.14
N PRO A 854 -2.48 19.33 -18.18
CA PRO A 854 -3.55 18.35 -18.14
C PRO A 854 -3.00 16.92 -17.96
N GLY A 855 -3.70 16.12 -17.17
CA GLY A 855 -3.43 14.70 -17.02
C GLY A 855 -4.65 13.87 -17.31
N VAL A 856 -4.45 12.67 -17.85
CA VAL A 856 -5.53 11.71 -18.13
C VAL A 856 -6.13 11.24 -16.80
N HIS A 857 -7.46 11.35 -16.67
CA HIS A 857 -8.13 11.12 -15.39
C HIS A 857 -9.18 10.00 -15.42
N HIS A 858 -9.94 9.86 -16.51
CA HIS A 858 -10.97 8.82 -16.64
C HIS A 858 -11.27 8.55 -18.11
N THR A 859 -11.51 7.29 -18.46
CA THR A 859 -11.93 6.91 -19.81
C THR A 859 -13.42 6.61 -19.80
N MET A 860 -14.24 7.42 -20.49
CA MET A 860 -15.68 7.15 -20.65
C MET A 860 -15.97 6.07 -21.67
N GLY A 861 -15.03 5.82 -22.55
CA GLY A 861 -15.12 4.78 -23.56
C GLY A 861 -14.76 3.41 -23.03
N GLY A 862 -15.36 2.39 -23.60
CA GLY A 862 -15.18 0.99 -23.24
C GLY A 862 -16.04 0.06 -24.08
N VAL A 863 -16.21 -1.17 -23.60
CA VAL A 863 -17.04 -2.16 -24.28
C VAL A 863 -18.53 -1.85 -24.16
N THR A 864 -19.30 -2.26 -25.14
CA THR A 864 -20.76 -2.08 -25.12
C THR A 864 -21.43 -3.17 -24.30
N ILE A 865 -22.35 -2.76 -23.43
CA ILE A 865 -23.21 -3.66 -22.66
C ILE A 865 -24.71 -3.29 -22.83
N ASN A 866 -25.58 -4.20 -22.42
CA ASN A 866 -26.99 -3.89 -22.17
C ASN A 866 -27.25 -3.63 -20.67
N THR A 867 -28.49 -3.32 -20.29
CA THR A 867 -28.88 -3.08 -18.86
C THR A 867 -28.75 -4.32 -17.98
N GLN A 868 -28.50 -5.49 -18.53
CA GLN A 868 -28.17 -6.72 -17.81
C GLN A 868 -26.66 -6.96 -17.70
N THR A 869 -25.84 -5.94 -18.02
CA THR A 869 -24.36 -5.99 -18.01
C THR A 869 -23.75 -7.02 -18.94
N GLN A 870 -24.53 -7.65 -19.80
CA GLN A 870 -24.03 -8.59 -20.81
C GLN A 870 -23.26 -7.83 -21.89
N VAL A 871 -22.07 -8.31 -22.23
CA VAL A 871 -21.23 -7.73 -23.28
C VAL A 871 -21.86 -8.00 -24.65
N LEU A 872 -21.89 -6.99 -25.48
CA LEU A 872 -22.46 -7.05 -26.82
C LEU A 872 -21.35 -7.08 -27.89
N ASP A 873 -21.53 -7.88 -28.91
CA ASP A 873 -20.65 -7.89 -30.07
C ASP A 873 -20.85 -6.64 -30.98
N THR A 874 -20.06 -6.53 -32.04
CA THR A 874 -20.16 -5.43 -33.02
C THR A 874 -21.50 -5.37 -33.73
N HIS A 875 -22.31 -6.43 -33.68
CA HIS A 875 -23.68 -6.52 -34.23
C HIS A 875 -24.76 -6.37 -33.16
N LYS A 876 -24.38 -5.94 -31.94
CA LYS A 876 -25.25 -5.77 -30.75
C LYS A 876 -25.92 -7.08 -30.27
N LYS A 877 -25.32 -8.24 -30.56
CA LYS A 877 -25.73 -9.53 -30.02
C LYS A 877 -24.96 -9.82 -28.73
N VAL A 878 -25.61 -10.48 -27.79
CA VAL A 878 -24.99 -10.88 -26.52
C VAL A 878 -23.91 -11.93 -26.73
N ILE A 879 -22.74 -11.70 -26.16
CA ILE A 879 -21.66 -12.70 -26.00
C ILE A 879 -21.99 -13.52 -24.76
N GLN A 880 -22.36 -14.79 -24.98
CA GLN A 880 -22.88 -15.67 -23.92
C GLN A 880 -21.86 -15.95 -22.81
N GLY A 881 -22.28 -15.75 -21.56
CA GLY A 881 -21.44 -15.98 -20.37
C GLY A 881 -20.44 -14.87 -20.08
N VAL A 882 -20.47 -13.73 -20.80
CA VAL A 882 -19.55 -12.60 -20.62
C VAL A 882 -20.28 -11.36 -20.17
N PHE A 883 -19.85 -10.80 -19.03
CA PHE A 883 -20.41 -9.62 -18.40
C PHE A 883 -19.33 -8.57 -18.17
N ALA A 884 -19.67 -7.30 -18.05
CA ALA A 884 -18.72 -6.24 -17.73
C ALA A 884 -19.34 -5.14 -16.86
N ALA A 885 -18.54 -4.53 -15.98
CA ALA A 885 -18.98 -3.46 -15.08
C ALA A 885 -17.84 -2.47 -14.75
N GLY A 886 -18.21 -1.22 -14.49
CA GLY A 886 -17.29 -0.13 -14.14
C GLY A 886 -16.60 0.46 -15.35
N GLU A 887 -15.46 1.11 -15.16
CA GLU A 887 -14.77 1.95 -16.18
C GLU A 887 -14.34 1.19 -17.46
N VAL A 888 -14.38 -0.15 -17.47
CA VAL A 888 -14.16 -0.96 -18.68
C VAL A 888 -15.32 -0.84 -19.69
N VAL A 889 -16.47 -0.32 -19.23
CA VAL A 889 -17.71 -0.18 -20.00
C VAL A 889 -17.86 1.23 -20.54
N GLY A 890 -18.24 1.37 -21.81
CA GLY A 890 -18.58 2.65 -22.44
C GLY A 890 -20.10 2.95 -22.45
N GLY A 891 -20.42 4.20 -22.77
CA GLY A 891 -21.80 4.68 -22.98
C GLY A 891 -22.55 5.15 -21.75
N ILE A 892 -22.10 4.86 -20.54
CA ILE A 892 -22.79 5.28 -19.31
C ILE A 892 -22.65 6.79 -19.08
N HIS A 893 -21.44 7.33 -19.24
CA HIS A 893 -21.09 8.71 -18.89
C HIS A 893 -21.12 9.69 -20.08
N GLY A 894 -21.37 9.20 -21.28
CA GLY A 894 -21.33 10.03 -22.50
C GLY A 894 -19.98 10.67 -22.74
N ALA A 895 -19.95 11.94 -23.15
CA ALA A 895 -18.71 12.63 -23.48
C ALA A 895 -17.96 13.23 -22.25
N ASN A 896 -18.58 13.25 -21.08
CA ASN A 896 -17.95 13.80 -19.87
C ASN A 896 -18.65 13.28 -18.61
N ARG A 897 -17.90 12.82 -17.63
CA ARG A 897 -18.38 12.24 -16.39
C ARG A 897 -18.46 13.30 -15.27
N ILE A 898 -19.60 13.37 -14.58
CA ILE A 898 -19.75 14.18 -13.37
C ILE A 898 -19.04 13.50 -12.20
N GLY A 899 -18.42 14.27 -11.30
CA GLY A 899 -17.82 13.77 -10.06
C GLY A 899 -18.82 12.95 -9.22
N GLY A 900 -18.37 11.87 -8.59
CA GLY A 900 -19.23 10.97 -7.81
C GLY A 900 -19.96 9.90 -8.64
N ASN A 901 -20.17 10.12 -9.96
CA ASN A 901 -20.86 9.14 -10.80
C ASN A 901 -20.05 7.87 -11.08
N ALA A 902 -18.70 7.94 -11.10
CA ALA A 902 -17.90 6.74 -11.27
C ALA A 902 -18.06 5.78 -10.09
N VAL A 903 -18.14 6.30 -8.85
CA VAL A 903 -18.35 5.46 -7.65
C VAL A 903 -19.76 4.84 -7.67
N ALA A 904 -20.77 5.57 -8.11
CA ALA A 904 -22.10 5.02 -8.29
C ALA A 904 -22.13 3.92 -9.37
N ASP A 905 -21.49 4.17 -10.50
CA ASP A 905 -21.38 3.22 -11.62
C ASP A 905 -20.79 1.87 -11.18
N ILE A 906 -19.60 1.88 -10.56
CA ILE A 906 -18.91 0.63 -10.16
C ILE A 906 -19.75 -0.21 -9.20
N ILE A 907 -20.52 0.41 -8.30
CA ILE A 907 -21.35 -0.34 -7.35
C ILE A 907 -22.63 -0.84 -8.03
N ILE A 908 -23.36 0.04 -8.75
CA ILE A 908 -24.62 -0.30 -9.39
C ILE A 908 -24.45 -1.43 -10.41
N PHE A 909 -23.49 -1.26 -11.34
CA PHE A 909 -23.27 -2.25 -12.39
C PHE A 909 -22.46 -3.45 -11.91
N GLY A 910 -21.63 -3.29 -10.86
CA GLY A 910 -21.01 -4.42 -10.18
C GLY A 910 -22.03 -5.38 -9.58
N ILE A 911 -22.97 -4.87 -8.78
CA ILE A 911 -24.09 -5.66 -8.22
C ILE A 911 -24.89 -6.33 -9.33
N GLN A 912 -25.23 -5.59 -10.41
CA GLN A 912 -25.99 -6.12 -11.52
C GLN A 912 -25.24 -7.23 -12.26
N ALA A 913 -23.91 -7.08 -12.48
CA ALA A 913 -23.10 -8.08 -13.14
C ALA A 913 -23.03 -9.38 -12.34
N GLY A 914 -22.80 -9.28 -11.02
CA GLY A 914 -22.83 -10.45 -10.14
C GLY A 914 -24.16 -11.18 -10.17
N LYS A 915 -25.26 -10.43 -10.09
CA LYS A 915 -26.62 -11.00 -10.19
C LYS A 915 -26.85 -11.70 -11.53
N LYS A 916 -26.52 -11.03 -12.64
CA LYS A 916 -26.81 -11.55 -13.98
C LYS A 916 -25.89 -12.70 -14.39
N ALA A 917 -24.66 -12.70 -13.94
CA ALA A 917 -23.77 -13.86 -14.11
C ALA A 917 -24.31 -15.08 -13.37
N THR A 918 -24.82 -14.90 -12.14
CA THR A 918 -25.44 -16.00 -11.36
C THR A 918 -26.75 -16.45 -11.97
N ASP A 919 -27.63 -15.56 -12.43
CA ASP A 919 -28.85 -15.91 -13.17
C ASP A 919 -28.51 -16.77 -14.41
N TYR A 920 -27.44 -16.42 -15.14
CA TYR A 920 -27.01 -17.13 -16.35
C TYR A 920 -26.47 -18.55 -16.07
N ILE A 921 -25.70 -18.74 -15.03
CA ILE A 921 -25.15 -20.09 -14.72
C ILE A 921 -26.22 -21.05 -14.21
N ASN A 922 -27.34 -20.53 -13.70
CA ASN A 922 -28.47 -21.28 -13.17
C ASN A 922 -29.58 -21.53 -14.23
N SER A 923 -29.47 -20.94 -15.45
CA SER A 923 -30.39 -21.11 -16.57
C SER A 923 -29.91 -22.16 -17.55
#